data_1a592b7fb30a575cf2cc41a64bc7c4a8
#
_entry.id   1a592b7fb30a575cf2cc41a64bc7c4a8
#
_cell.length_a   1.000
_cell.length_b   1.000
_cell.length_c   1.000
_cell.angle_alpha   90.00
_cell.angle_beta   90.00
_cell.angle_gamma   90.00
#
_symmetry.space_group_name_H-M   'P 1'
#
loop_
_entity.id
_entity.type
_entity.pdbx_description
1 polymer ?
#
loop_
_entity_poly.entity_id
_entity_poly.type
_entity_poly.pdbx_seq_one_letter_code
_entity_poly.pdbx_strand_id
1 'polypeptide(L)'
;VSAEPTGNPFGPTRGPLSPRRSRRAVPVLAFLLAVLCVTTVALTATVRSTVASPGFYQAVLDEESAYDRLYGEVLVDPEISPVTRDLLAHLPVPEALVTSNIKVVLPPATVRALTDQQIEAVTGYLRGDRDELRLTVDLAPVLENLADLARVYFGDLVAGIQGSDQPDFDRFTADLATALDALKQGRAPNLPTLPLTEDQADRAADALLTTVPERERAALRPEIEVALGEGDVSTALAATAAAALSDGSRTAAVGLRTILQGGTWDLTGTLTAAGADVTALERARDTIRLLTLLQVLALTVALAALATLWFTGPAAPARRLMRLGQALACAGGLTAAAVLLARLITGGRLLAVPSSWAPSVAALVDDLQRNAVNQVVATGLSAALTALVGGVLLTGAGWALLVRPGRMPTPTPTAVRTTAAGVACAALAGVLLAPPVFGPSAPRQCLGSSRLCELRYDEAAYLTAHNAMSTTADRFIGPLQDPDITTQLDTGVRALQLDTYRWESPQDIAGRLDSPEFTPEQRRLITGAIDLANPPREGLWLCHGVCRAGAVELVPALEDIGDWLRSHPTEIVTLIVQDDISPEDTEEAFRTAGLEDLLHTPAADPDAPWPTLGEMIDSGRRLVVFAEKADGPAPWYRNFYRYGMETPFAFRSPSEMTCEPHRGGTGKQLFLLNHFITNAGGSRLDAGRVNARDWVLERTRACEAERGSPVTFIAVDYTTVGDALGAVNELNSARSERD
;
A
#
# COMPACT_ATOMS: atom_id res chain seq x y z
N VAL A 1 -18.73 103.34 -53.18
CA VAL A 1 -18.73 103.38 -51.71
C VAL A 1 -19.35 102.14 -51.16
N SER A 2 -18.61 101.21 -50.84
CA SER A 2 -18.47 100.37 -49.66
C SER A 2 -19.73 99.90 -48.88
N ALA A 3 -19.83 98.63 -48.65
CA ALA A 3 -20.00 98.02 -47.33
C ALA A 3 -20.01 96.49 -47.41
N GLU A 4 -19.18 95.85 -46.70
CA GLU A 4 -19.23 94.45 -46.22
C GLU A 4 -20.42 94.21 -45.31
N PRO A 5 -20.76 92.98 -45.12
CA PRO A 5 -20.99 92.49 -43.77
C PRO A 5 -20.38 91.09 -43.47
N THR A 6 -19.70 91.05 -42.40
CA THR A 6 -19.50 90.14 -41.29
C THR A 6 -20.03 88.70 -41.39
N GLY A 7 -19.10 87.81 -41.15
CA GLY A 7 -19.26 86.37 -40.95
C GLY A 7 -19.97 85.99 -39.64
N ASN A 8 -20.53 84.81 -39.67
CA ASN A 8 -21.19 84.16 -38.55
C ASN A 8 -20.45 82.85 -38.22
N PRO A 9 -20.01 82.58 -36.96
CA PRO A 9 -19.33 81.34 -36.56
C PRO A 9 -20.34 80.44 -35.84
N PHE A 10 -20.79 79.40 -36.47
CA PHE A 10 -21.36 78.27 -35.74
C PHE A 10 -20.70 76.99 -36.20
N GLY A 11 -19.93 76.42 -35.29
CA GLY A 11 -19.32 75.11 -35.44
C GLY A 11 -20.35 73.97 -35.42
N PRO A 12 -19.99 72.80 -35.91
CA PRO A 12 -20.91 71.68 -36.07
C PRO A 12 -21.34 71.12 -34.71
N THR A 13 -22.62 71.15 -34.44
CA THR A 13 -23.29 70.44 -33.38
C THR A 13 -23.03 68.94 -33.51
N ARG A 14 -22.44 68.33 -32.50
CA ARG A 14 -22.36 66.88 -32.39
C ARG A 14 -23.79 66.31 -32.42
N GLY A 15 -24.13 65.63 -33.50
CA GLY A 15 -25.38 64.92 -33.63
C GLY A 15 -25.46 63.75 -32.61
N PRO A 16 -26.66 63.34 -32.16
CA PRO A 16 -26.83 62.28 -31.20
C PRO A 16 -26.26 60.97 -31.72
N LEU A 17 -25.50 60.26 -30.88
CA LEU A 17 -24.96 58.96 -31.19
C LEU A 17 -26.06 58.04 -31.72
N SER A 18 -25.89 57.56 -32.97
CA SER A 18 -26.91 56.81 -33.69
C SER A 18 -27.32 55.53 -32.91
N PRO A 19 -28.60 55.20 -32.76
CA PRO A 19 -29.11 54.04 -32.02
C PRO A 19 -28.71 52.67 -32.63
N ARG A 20 -28.03 52.66 -33.78
CA ARG A 20 -27.51 51.47 -34.43
C ARG A 20 -26.24 50.90 -33.81
N ARG A 21 -25.39 51.71 -33.08
CA ARG A 21 -24.19 51.22 -32.41
C ARG A 21 -24.53 50.50 -31.11
N SER A 22 -25.53 50.90 -30.34
CA SER A 22 -25.93 50.25 -29.09
C SER A 22 -26.54 48.86 -29.31
N ARG A 23 -27.28 48.63 -30.40
CA ARG A 23 -27.90 47.32 -30.72
C ARG A 23 -26.89 46.22 -31.11
N ARG A 24 -25.64 46.57 -31.52
CA ARG A 24 -24.56 45.59 -31.78
C ARG A 24 -23.72 45.30 -30.58
N ALA A 25 -23.67 46.16 -29.57
CA ALA A 25 -22.88 45.97 -28.36
C ALA A 25 -23.46 44.90 -27.43
N VAL A 26 -24.77 44.81 -27.27
CA VAL A 26 -25.47 43.87 -26.38
C VAL A 26 -25.13 42.40 -26.68
N PRO A 27 -25.21 41.87 -27.90
CA PRO A 27 -24.91 40.47 -28.16
C PRO A 27 -23.40 40.15 -28.05
N VAL A 28 -22.52 41.11 -28.29
CA VAL A 28 -21.08 40.92 -28.09
C VAL A 28 -20.74 40.84 -26.60
N LEU A 29 -21.29 41.74 -25.79
CA LEU A 29 -21.11 41.72 -24.33
C LEU A 29 -21.68 40.44 -23.72
N ALA A 30 -22.88 40.01 -24.16
CA ALA A 30 -23.50 38.77 -23.72
C ALA A 30 -22.65 37.54 -24.09
N PHE A 31 -22.03 37.54 -25.28
CA PHE A 31 -21.12 36.46 -25.69
C PHE A 31 -19.89 36.39 -24.78
N LEU A 32 -19.22 37.50 -24.56
CA LEU A 32 -18.02 37.57 -23.71
C LEU A 32 -18.37 37.17 -22.26
N LEU A 33 -19.50 37.64 -21.76
CA LEU A 33 -19.97 37.33 -20.41
C LEU A 33 -20.32 35.84 -20.28
N ALA A 34 -20.99 35.25 -21.30
CA ALA A 34 -21.29 33.82 -21.33
C ALA A 34 -20.00 32.98 -21.31
N VAL A 35 -19.00 33.31 -22.14
CA VAL A 35 -17.72 32.63 -22.18
C VAL A 35 -17.02 32.69 -20.80
N LEU A 36 -16.91 33.90 -20.25
CA LEU A 36 -16.24 34.10 -18.96
C LEU A 36 -16.95 33.35 -17.82
N CYS A 37 -18.28 33.48 -17.74
CA CYS A 37 -19.03 32.85 -16.66
C CYS A 37 -19.08 31.32 -16.78
N VAL A 38 -19.21 30.75 -17.98
CA VAL A 38 -19.15 29.29 -18.19
C VAL A 38 -17.75 28.76 -17.80
N THR A 39 -16.69 29.46 -18.20
CA THR A 39 -15.33 29.13 -17.78
C THR A 39 -15.19 29.15 -16.25
N THR A 40 -15.70 30.20 -15.59
CA THR A 40 -15.69 30.32 -14.13
C THR A 40 -16.46 29.16 -13.47
N VAL A 41 -17.63 28.81 -13.99
CA VAL A 41 -18.41 27.65 -13.50
C VAL A 41 -17.61 26.36 -13.65
N ALA A 42 -16.98 26.13 -14.79
CA ALA A 42 -16.19 24.92 -15.02
C ALA A 42 -14.99 24.82 -14.06
N LEU A 43 -14.23 25.91 -13.86
CA LEU A 43 -13.07 25.93 -12.97
C LEU A 43 -13.49 25.77 -11.50
N THR A 44 -14.52 26.49 -11.05
CA THR A 44 -14.99 26.38 -9.66
C THR A 44 -15.62 25.03 -9.37
N ALA A 45 -16.32 24.43 -10.33
CA ALA A 45 -16.85 23.09 -10.24
C ALA A 45 -15.73 22.05 -10.12
N THR A 46 -14.65 22.18 -10.92
CA THR A 46 -13.46 21.32 -10.84
C THR A 46 -12.86 21.34 -9.44
N VAL A 47 -12.58 22.53 -8.90
CA VAL A 47 -11.99 22.66 -7.55
C VAL A 47 -12.92 22.05 -6.50
N ARG A 48 -14.22 22.26 -6.57
CA ARG A 48 -15.17 21.73 -5.59
C ARG A 48 -15.32 20.21 -5.68
N SER A 49 -15.36 19.65 -6.88
CA SER A 49 -15.51 18.21 -7.08
C SER A 49 -14.24 17.41 -6.70
N THR A 50 -13.12 18.08 -6.56
CA THR A 50 -11.86 17.50 -6.11
C THR A 50 -11.57 17.87 -4.64
N VAL A 51 -11.17 19.08 -4.35
CA VAL A 51 -10.68 19.50 -3.01
C VAL A 51 -11.72 19.35 -1.89
N ALA A 52 -13.01 19.47 -2.19
CA ALA A 52 -14.08 19.29 -1.20
C ALA A 52 -14.71 17.88 -1.23
N SER A 53 -14.15 16.93 -2.00
CA SER A 53 -14.68 15.57 -2.11
C SER A 53 -13.82 14.58 -1.32
N PRO A 54 -14.39 13.77 -0.40
CA PRO A 54 -13.63 12.73 0.28
C PRO A 54 -13.07 11.68 -0.69
N GLY A 55 -13.86 11.26 -1.69
CA GLY A 55 -13.45 10.26 -2.67
C GLY A 55 -12.24 10.67 -3.52
N PHE A 56 -11.96 11.98 -3.65
CA PHE A 56 -10.75 12.47 -4.32
C PHE A 56 -9.48 12.09 -3.53
N TYR A 57 -9.48 12.32 -2.21
CA TYR A 57 -8.33 12.00 -1.37
C TYR A 57 -8.14 10.50 -1.22
N GLN A 58 -9.25 9.76 -1.06
CA GLN A 58 -9.24 8.30 -1.02
C GLN A 58 -8.63 7.70 -2.30
N ALA A 59 -9.06 8.19 -3.48
CA ALA A 59 -8.52 7.72 -4.75
C ALA A 59 -7.01 8.03 -4.90
N VAL A 60 -6.55 9.21 -4.47
CA VAL A 60 -5.13 9.58 -4.50
C VAL A 60 -4.29 8.67 -3.59
N LEU A 61 -4.78 8.37 -2.37
CA LEU A 61 -4.09 7.49 -1.43
C LEU A 61 -4.03 6.04 -1.93
N ASP A 62 -5.12 5.56 -2.54
CA ASP A 62 -5.20 4.19 -3.07
C ASP A 62 -4.32 4.00 -4.31
N GLU A 63 -4.33 4.96 -5.24
CA GLU A 63 -3.56 4.89 -6.48
C GLU A 63 -2.04 4.90 -6.20
N GLU A 64 -1.60 5.58 -5.15
CA GLU A 64 -0.20 5.60 -4.70
C GLU A 64 0.12 4.50 -3.67
N SER A 65 -0.81 3.59 -3.38
CA SER A 65 -0.65 2.53 -2.36
C SER A 65 -0.13 3.07 -1.03
N ALA A 66 -0.61 4.27 -0.61
CA ALA A 66 -0.04 5.03 0.51
C ALA A 66 -0.04 4.25 1.82
N TYR A 67 -1.03 3.40 2.03
CA TYR A 67 -1.16 2.59 3.25
C TYR A 67 -0.06 1.51 3.32
N ASP A 68 0.26 0.84 2.22
CA ASP A 68 1.34 -0.16 2.19
C ASP A 68 2.72 0.49 2.26
N ARG A 69 2.91 1.61 1.57
CA ARG A 69 4.15 2.40 1.62
C ARG A 69 4.44 2.94 3.03
N LEU A 70 3.40 3.20 3.84
CA LEU A 70 3.59 3.56 5.25
C LEU A 70 4.40 2.50 5.99
N TYR A 71 4.09 1.21 5.79
CA TYR A 71 4.79 0.10 6.47
C TYR A 71 6.10 -0.29 5.80
N GLY A 72 6.15 -0.26 4.47
CA GLY A 72 7.29 -0.71 3.68
C GLY A 72 8.39 0.34 3.49
N GLU A 73 8.03 1.64 3.55
CA GLU A 73 8.98 2.73 3.29
C GLU A 73 9.13 3.67 4.49
N VAL A 74 8.01 4.16 5.06
CA VAL A 74 8.05 5.24 6.07
C VAL A 74 8.49 4.71 7.44
N LEU A 75 7.87 3.66 7.94
CA LEU A 75 8.19 3.13 9.28
C LEU A 75 9.58 2.49 9.36
N VAL A 76 10.13 2.04 8.24
CA VAL A 76 11.46 1.43 8.15
C VAL A 76 12.56 2.42 7.73
N ASP A 77 12.19 3.66 7.39
CA ASP A 77 13.16 4.70 7.01
C ASP A 77 14.22 4.88 8.11
N PRO A 78 15.52 4.90 7.76
CA PRO A 78 16.62 5.03 8.74
C PRO A 78 16.51 6.26 9.65
N GLU A 79 15.86 7.34 9.19
CA GLU A 79 15.66 8.54 10.01
C GLU A 79 14.45 8.42 10.95
N ILE A 80 13.46 7.59 10.61
CA ILE A 80 12.24 7.37 11.39
C ILE A 80 12.37 6.14 12.29
N SER A 81 13.02 5.08 11.84
CA SER A 81 13.13 3.83 12.58
C SER A 81 13.68 3.94 13.99
N PRO A 82 14.63 4.84 14.32
CA PRO A 82 15.05 5.04 15.71
C PRO A 82 13.93 5.56 16.61
N VAL A 83 13.08 6.47 16.11
CA VAL A 83 11.91 7.01 16.82
C VAL A 83 10.86 5.92 17.02
N THR A 84 10.65 5.09 15.99
CA THR A 84 9.73 3.95 16.05
C THR A 84 10.22 2.93 17.07
N ARG A 85 11.51 2.61 17.11
CA ARG A 85 12.11 1.70 18.11
C ARG A 85 12.00 2.25 19.52
N ASP A 86 12.31 3.52 19.71
CA ASP A 86 12.18 4.17 21.03
C ASP A 86 10.75 4.13 21.55
N LEU A 87 9.77 4.35 20.67
CA LEU A 87 8.34 4.22 21.00
C LEU A 87 7.97 2.78 21.36
N LEU A 88 8.44 1.81 20.61
CA LEU A 88 8.13 0.38 20.79
C LEU A 88 8.84 -0.21 22.02
N ALA A 89 10.06 0.26 22.35
CA ALA A 89 10.81 -0.17 23.53
C ALA A 89 10.10 0.13 24.87
N HIS A 90 9.09 1.01 24.83
CA HIS A 90 8.25 1.33 25.99
C HIS A 90 7.00 0.46 26.11
N LEU A 91 6.75 -0.44 25.16
CA LEU A 91 5.64 -1.39 25.25
C LEU A 91 6.02 -2.61 26.11
N PRO A 92 5.07 -3.17 26.87
CA PRO A 92 5.31 -4.36 27.71
C PRO A 92 5.43 -5.66 26.89
N VAL A 93 5.70 -5.54 25.61
CA VAL A 93 5.82 -6.65 24.66
C VAL A 93 7.17 -6.50 23.94
N PRO A 94 7.92 -7.59 23.66
CA PRO A 94 9.18 -7.48 22.95
C PRO A 94 9.06 -6.70 21.63
N GLU A 95 9.98 -5.77 21.40
CA GLU A 95 10.01 -4.93 20.20
C GLU A 95 9.92 -5.76 18.92
N ALA A 96 10.67 -6.87 18.85
CA ALA A 96 10.67 -7.76 17.70
C ALA A 96 9.26 -8.33 17.40
N LEU A 97 8.49 -8.69 18.44
CA LEU A 97 7.14 -9.21 18.26
C LEU A 97 6.17 -8.14 17.76
N VAL A 98 6.26 -6.91 18.27
CA VAL A 98 5.40 -5.81 17.81
C VAL A 98 5.77 -5.40 16.39
N THR A 99 7.05 -5.28 16.06
CA THR A 99 7.50 -4.86 14.73
C THR A 99 7.20 -5.90 13.65
N SER A 100 7.35 -7.19 13.96
CA SER A 100 6.96 -8.26 13.04
C SER A 100 5.43 -8.33 12.85
N ASN A 101 4.67 -7.99 13.90
CA ASN A 101 3.20 -8.05 13.87
C ASN A 101 2.54 -6.67 13.72
N ILE A 102 3.26 -5.63 13.32
CA ILE A 102 2.70 -4.27 13.23
C ILE A 102 1.44 -4.20 12.35
N LYS A 103 1.41 -4.96 11.24
CA LYS A 103 0.24 -5.05 10.36
C LYS A 103 -0.89 -5.91 10.94
N VAL A 104 -0.61 -6.76 11.92
CA VAL A 104 -1.64 -7.49 12.69
C VAL A 104 -2.26 -6.57 13.72
N VAL A 105 -1.45 -5.82 14.46
CA VAL A 105 -1.90 -4.87 15.49
C VAL A 105 -2.63 -3.68 14.86
N LEU A 106 -2.11 -3.18 13.76
CA LEU A 106 -2.64 -2.05 13.01
C LEU A 106 -2.77 -2.43 11.52
N PRO A 107 -3.77 -3.21 11.11
CA PRO A 107 -3.95 -3.62 9.73
C PRO A 107 -4.08 -2.43 8.77
N PRO A 108 -3.60 -2.51 7.52
CA PRO A 108 -3.79 -1.46 6.51
C PRO A 108 -5.26 -1.05 6.34
N ALA A 109 -6.19 -2.00 6.44
CA ALA A 109 -7.63 -1.73 6.39
C ALA A 109 -8.10 -0.86 7.58
N THR A 110 -7.55 -1.06 8.78
CA THR A 110 -7.85 -0.22 9.95
C THR A 110 -7.29 1.18 9.76
N VAL A 111 -6.03 1.31 9.29
CA VAL A 111 -5.43 2.63 8.98
C VAL A 111 -6.24 3.35 7.93
N ARG A 112 -6.67 2.65 6.88
CA ARG A 112 -7.56 3.19 5.83
C ARG A 112 -8.86 3.71 6.45
N ALA A 113 -9.56 2.89 7.23
CA ALA A 113 -10.83 3.29 7.85
C ALA A 113 -10.70 4.52 8.76
N LEU A 114 -9.63 4.57 9.57
CA LEU A 114 -9.32 5.73 10.41
C LEU A 114 -8.98 6.97 9.58
N THR A 115 -8.23 6.82 8.49
CA THR A 115 -7.88 7.93 7.58
C THR A 115 -9.11 8.44 6.85
N ASP A 116 -9.95 7.55 6.33
CA ASP A 116 -11.21 7.89 5.65
C ASP A 116 -12.14 8.68 6.56
N GLN A 117 -12.25 8.29 7.82
CA GLN A 117 -13.01 9.03 8.84
C GLN A 117 -12.49 10.47 9.00
N GLN A 118 -11.17 10.66 9.02
CA GLN A 118 -10.58 12.01 9.14
C GLN A 118 -10.79 12.81 7.84
N ILE A 119 -10.64 12.19 6.68
CA ILE A 119 -10.91 12.82 5.37
C ILE A 119 -12.37 13.29 5.30
N GLU A 120 -13.33 12.47 5.74
CA GLU A 120 -14.74 12.85 5.79
C GLU A 120 -14.99 14.00 6.78
N ALA A 121 -14.32 13.98 7.95
CA ALA A 121 -14.45 15.07 8.93
C ALA A 121 -13.92 16.39 8.37
N VAL A 122 -12.74 16.40 7.75
CA VAL A 122 -12.12 17.59 7.14
C VAL A 122 -12.95 18.08 5.96
N THR A 123 -13.30 17.22 5.03
CA THR A 123 -14.06 17.61 3.83
C THR A 123 -15.48 18.07 4.18
N GLY A 124 -16.13 17.45 5.18
CA GLY A 124 -17.42 17.88 5.69
C GLY A 124 -17.35 19.26 6.34
N TYR A 125 -16.29 19.55 7.11
CA TYR A 125 -16.03 20.88 7.66
C TYR A 125 -15.80 21.91 6.53
N LEU A 126 -15.00 21.59 5.53
CA LEU A 126 -14.72 22.47 4.39
C LEU A 126 -15.97 22.77 3.56
N ARG A 127 -16.88 21.80 3.39
CA ARG A 127 -18.18 22.01 2.71
C ARG A 127 -19.17 22.84 3.54
N GLY A 128 -18.97 22.91 4.85
CA GLY A 128 -19.88 23.55 5.80
C GLY A 128 -20.99 22.62 6.29
N ASP A 129 -20.85 21.31 6.12
CA ASP A 129 -21.75 20.29 6.65
C ASP A 129 -21.57 20.14 8.17
N ARG A 130 -20.42 20.59 8.69
CA ARG A 130 -20.07 20.63 10.12
C ARG A 130 -19.60 22.03 10.51
N ASP A 131 -20.03 22.51 11.68
CA ASP A 131 -19.65 23.85 12.14
C ASP A 131 -18.28 23.88 12.82
N GLU A 132 -17.87 22.78 13.45
CA GLU A 132 -16.60 22.63 14.14
C GLU A 132 -15.78 21.49 13.51
N LEU A 133 -14.46 21.71 13.45
CA LEU A 133 -13.53 20.64 13.07
C LEU A 133 -13.19 19.82 14.31
N ARG A 134 -13.68 18.59 14.36
CA ARG A 134 -13.33 17.61 15.39
C ARG A 134 -12.75 16.37 14.70
N LEU A 135 -11.46 16.18 14.89
CA LEU A 135 -10.75 15.00 14.43
C LEU A 135 -10.57 14.07 15.62
N THR A 136 -11.33 12.99 15.63
CA THR A 136 -11.27 11.98 16.69
C THR A 136 -10.92 10.64 16.06
N VAL A 137 -9.97 9.94 16.65
CA VAL A 137 -9.54 8.61 16.21
C VAL A 137 -10.08 7.60 17.23
N ASP A 138 -10.88 6.64 16.77
CA ASP A 138 -11.31 5.51 17.58
C ASP A 138 -10.20 4.47 17.61
N LEU A 139 -9.62 4.25 18.77
CA LEU A 139 -8.50 3.33 18.98
C LEU A 139 -8.96 1.93 19.42
N ALA A 140 -10.26 1.70 19.62
CA ALA A 140 -10.79 0.41 20.05
C ALA A 140 -10.33 -0.77 19.15
N PRO A 141 -10.35 -0.66 17.80
CA PRO A 141 -9.88 -1.76 16.93
C PRO A 141 -8.39 -2.08 17.09
N VAL A 142 -7.56 -1.06 17.34
CA VAL A 142 -6.11 -1.23 17.54
C VAL A 142 -5.84 -1.92 18.88
N LEU A 143 -6.61 -1.56 19.91
CA LEU A 143 -6.51 -2.16 21.24
C LEU A 143 -6.94 -3.62 21.25
N GLU A 144 -7.99 -3.95 20.52
CA GLU A 144 -8.46 -5.33 20.37
C GLU A 144 -7.39 -6.21 19.72
N ASN A 145 -6.81 -5.76 18.61
CA ASN A 145 -5.72 -6.46 17.92
C ASN A 145 -4.47 -6.60 18.81
N LEU A 146 -4.11 -5.56 19.56
CA LEU A 146 -2.98 -5.60 20.49
C LEU A 146 -3.23 -6.56 21.65
N ALA A 147 -4.46 -6.60 22.17
CA ALA A 147 -4.85 -7.53 23.23
C ALA A 147 -4.82 -8.98 22.75
N ASP A 148 -5.20 -9.22 21.48
CA ASP A 148 -5.13 -10.54 20.86
C ASP A 148 -3.68 -10.99 20.69
N LEU A 149 -2.82 -10.14 20.18
CA LEU A 149 -1.38 -10.41 20.06
C LEU A 149 -0.73 -10.67 21.44
N ALA A 150 -1.03 -9.81 22.42
CA ALA A 150 -0.53 -9.97 23.77
C ALA A 150 -0.99 -11.29 24.41
N ARG A 151 -2.24 -11.67 24.17
CA ARG A 151 -2.82 -12.93 24.73
C ARG A 151 -2.08 -14.16 24.20
N VAL A 152 -1.74 -14.18 22.90
CA VAL A 152 -0.96 -15.27 22.31
C VAL A 152 0.45 -15.28 22.87
N TYR A 153 1.12 -14.14 22.92
CA TYR A 153 2.49 -14.03 23.46
C TYR A 153 2.56 -14.42 24.93
N PHE A 154 1.62 -13.97 25.77
CA PHE A 154 1.56 -14.34 27.18
C PHE A 154 1.16 -15.80 27.39
N GLY A 155 0.35 -16.36 26.49
CA GLY A 155 0.06 -17.79 26.49
C GLY A 155 1.34 -18.62 26.37
N ASP A 156 2.22 -18.25 25.44
CA ASP A 156 3.51 -18.93 25.23
C ASP A 156 4.51 -18.67 26.39
N LEU A 157 4.54 -17.45 26.91
CA LEU A 157 5.39 -17.09 28.05
C LEU A 157 4.95 -17.84 29.32
N VAL A 158 3.65 -17.90 29.59
CA VAL A 158 3.09 -18.62 30.73
C VAL A 158 3.30 -20.13 30.58
N ALA A 159 3.17 -20.69 29.37
CA ALA A 159 3.52 -22.07 29.09
C ALA A 159 5.01 -22.38 29.35
N GLY A 160 5.89 -21.40 29.05
CA GLY A 160 7.34 -21.50 29.36
C GLY A 160 7.69 -21.37 30.83
N ILE A 161 6.92 -20.59 31.61
CA ILE A 161 7.16 -20.35 33.04
C ILE A 161 6.54 -21.43 33.92
N GLN A 162 5.43 -22.05 33.50
CA GLN A 162 4.69 -23.05 34.27
C GLN A 162 5.32 -24.45 34.32
N GLY A 163 6.58 -24.62 33.92
CA GLY A 163 7.36 -25.86 34.10
C GLY A 163 7.60 -26.28 35.53
N SER A 164 6.99 -25.66 36.57
CA SER A 164 7.16 -26.06 37.95
C SER A 164 5.90 -25.92 38.80
N ASP A 165 5.39 -27.07 39.24
CA ASP A 165 4.51 -27.32 40.39
C ASP A 165 3.34 -26.36 40.68
N GLN A 166 2.11 -26.61 40.09
CA GLN A 166 0.87 -26.14 40.75
C GLN A 166 -0.44 -26.86 40.36
N PRO A 167 -1.37 -27.01 41.35
CA PRO A 167 -2.59 -27.80 41.21
C PRO A 167 -3.81 -27.10 40.57
N ASP A 168 -3.79 -25.81 40.21
CA ASP A 168 -4.94 -25.03 39.76
C ASP A 168 -4.99 -24.74 38.26
N PHE A 169 -4.20 -25.44 37.46
CA PHE A 169 -4.11 -25.25 36.01
C PHE A 169 -5.42 -25.60 35.27
N ASP A 170 -6.19 -26.59 35.81
CA ASP A 170 -7.52 -26.96 35.24
C ASP A 170 -8.54 -25.82 35.34
N ARG A 171 -8.49 -25.04 36.41
CA ARG A 171 -9.32 -23.86 36.59
C ARG A 171 -8.90 -22.71 35.65
N PHE A 172 -7.61 -22.47 35.51
CA PHE A 172 -7.05 -21.48 34.60
C PHE A 172 -7.47 -21.74 33.14
N THR A 173 -7.36 -22.98 32.68
CA THR A 173 -7.76 -23.36 31.32
C THR A 173 -9.28 -23.26 31.09
N ALA A 174 -10.08 -23.57 32.10
CA ALA A 174 -11.53 -23.38 32.03
C ALA A 174 -11.95 -21.92 32.00
N ASP A 175 -11.27 -21.07 32.79
CA ASP A 175 -11.50 -19.65 32.84
C ASP A 175 -11.01 -18.95 31.54
N LEU A 176 -9.89 -19.42 30.98
CA LEU A 176 -9.39 -18.97 29.68
C LEU A 176 -10.35 -19.31 28.53
N ALA A 177 -10.87 -20.55 28.52
CA ALA A 177 -11.89 -20.97 27.54
C ALA A 177 -13.16 -20.11 27.64
N THR A 178 -13.58 -19.79 28.87
CA THR A 178 -14.73 -18.90 29.13
C THR A 178 -14.48 -17.47 28.67
N ALA A 179 -13.28 -16.97 28.89
CA ALA A 179 -12.86 -15.64 28.41
C ALA A 179 -12.82 -15.56 26.88
N LEU A 180 -12.30 -16.58 26.21
CA LEU A 180 -12.30 -16.72 24.75
C LEU A 180 -13.71 -16.79 24.16
N ASP A 181 -14.63 -17.51 24.83
CA ASP A 181 -16.04 -17.58 24.40
C ASP A 181 -16.79 -16.26 24.61
N ALA A 182 -16.46 -15.51 25.64
CA ALA A 182 -17.00 -14.15 25.85
C ALA A 182 -16.55 -13.20 24.72
N LEU A 183 -15.30 -13.29 24.30
CA LEU A 183 -14.75 -12.49 23.18
C LEU A 183 -15.40 -12.85 21.84
N LYS A 184 -15.57 -14.15 21.53
CA LYS A 184 -16.29 -14.59 20.33
C LYS A 184 -17.73 -14.06 20.28
N GLN A 185 -18.33 -13.73 21.42
CA GLN A 185 -19.68 -13.18 21.55
C GLN A 185 -19.70 -11.66 21.66
N GLY A 186 -18.56 -10.97 21.45
CA GLY A 186 -18.44 -9.52 21.53
C GLY A 186 -18.60 -8.95 22.95
N ARG A 187 -18.40 -9.76 23.97
CA ARG A 187 -18.49 -9.36 25.39
C ARG A 187 -17.08 -9.17 25.94
N ALA A 188 -16.92 -8.21 26.84
CA ALA A 188 -15.67 -8.02 27.58
C ALA A 188 -15.28 -9.32 28.30
N PRO A 189 -14.07 -9.88 28.08
CA PRO A 189 -13.65 -11.09 28.75
C PRO A 189 -13.34 -10.79 30.21
N ASN A 190 -13.76 -11.68 31.10
CA ASN A 190 -13.15 -11.76 32.40
C ASN A 190 -11.85 -12.53 32.20
N LEU A 191 -10.71 -11.86 32.29
CA LEU A 191 -9.42 -12.52 32.22
C LEU A 191 -9.27 -13.46 33.44
N PRO A 192 -8.78 -14.70 33.23
CA PRO A 192 -8.59 -15.61 34.34
C PRO A 192 -7.60 -14.99 35.34
N THR A 193 -8.02 -14.85 36.57
CA THR A 193 -7.14 -14.51 37.68
C THR A 193 -6.40 -15.78 38.10
N LEU A 194 -5.11 -15.87 37.74
CA LEU A 194 -4.23 -16.90 38.28
C LEU A 194 -3.44 -16.26 39.42
N PRO A 195 -3.71 -16.56 40.67
CA PRO A 195 -2.88 -16.12 41.78
C PRO A 195 -1.50 -16.79 41.66
N LEU A 196 -0.49 -16.00 41.40
CA LEU A 196 0.90 -16.42 41.39
C LEU A 196 1.37 -16.63 42.84
N THR A 197 2.27 -17.60 43.09
CA THR A 197 2.97 -17.65 44.35
C THR A 197 3.88 -16.44 44.52
N GLU A 198 4.25 -16.09 45.75
CA GLU A 198 5.10 -14.94 46.05
C GLU A 198 6.39 -14.94 45.19
N ASP A 199 7.07 -16.11 45.09
CA ASP A 199 8.26 -16.29 44.25
C ASP A 199 8.01 -16.17 42.73
N GLN A 200 6.81 -16.46 42.27
CA GLN A 200 6.40 -16.34 40.83
C GLN A 200 6.02 -14.91 40.52
N ALA A 201 5.29 -14.24 41.42
CA ALA A 201 4.93 -12.83 41.29
C ALA A 201 6.19 -11.96 41.31
N ASP A 202 7.16 -12.26 42.16
CA ASP A 202 8.44 -11.54 42.24
C ASP A 202 9.24 -11.67 40.93
N ARG A 203 9.34 -12.87 40.35
CA ARG A 203 10.03 -13.09 39.06
C ARG A 203 9.32 -12.47 37.89
N ALA A 204 8.01 -12.52 37.88
CA ALA A 204 7.19 -11.87 36.82
C ALA A 204 7.26 -10.34 36.94
N ALA A 205 7.26 -9.81 38.18
CA ALA A 205 7.47 -8.40 38.42
C ALA A 205 8.86 -7.93 37.98
N ASP A 206 9.92 -8.73 38.24
CA ASP A 206 11.27 -8.44 37.74
C ASP A 206 11.31 -8.32 36.22
N ALA A 207 10.69 -9.25 35.50
CA ALA A 207 10.61 -9.22 34.03
C ALA A 207 9.86 -7.98 33.51
N LEU A 208 8.73 -7.65 34.11
CA LEU A 208 7.95 -6.46 33.75
C LEU A 208 8.69 -5.15 34.08
N LEU A 209 9.37 -5.09 35.22
CA LEU A 209 10.13 -3.92 35.66
C LEU A 209 11.40 -3.66 34.84
N THR A 210 11.90 -4.63 34.06
CA THR A 210 13.01 -4.36 33.14
C THR A 210 12.69 -3.27 32.12
N THR A 211 11.43 -3.13 31.76
CA THR A 211 10.92 -2.14 30.80
C THR A 211 10.67 -0.76 31.42
N VAL A 212 10.73 -0.64 32.75
CA VAL A 212 10.47 0.59 33.53
C VAL A 212 11.78 1.29 33.88
N PRO A 213 11.84 2.65 33.80
CA PRO A 213 13.00 3.41 34.26
C PRO A 213 13.40 3.07 35.70
N GLU A 214 14.70 2.90 35.95
CA GLU A 214 15.23 2.41 37.22
C GLU A 214 14.72 3.17 38.47
N ARG A 215 14.51 4.48 38.33
CA ARG A 215 14.01 5.35 39.41
C ARG A 215 12.57 5.04 39.84
N GLU A 216 11.76 4.41 38.98
CA GLU A 216 10.33 4.13 39.22
C GLU A 216 10.10 2.66 39.63
N ARG A 217 11.05 1.77 39.35
CA ARG A 217 10.94 0.33 39.63
C ARG A 217 10.60 0.02 41.08
N ALA A 218 11.28 0.69 42.02
CA ALA A 218 11.10 0.46 43.46
C ALA A 218 9.69 0.90 43.94
N ALA A 219 9.11 1.91 43.33
CA ALA A 219 7.76 2.40 43.69
C ALA A 219 6.66 1.51 43.13
N LEU A 220 6.86 0.93 41.94
CA LEU A 220 5.84 0.13 41.23
C LEU A 220 5.89 -1.36 41.59
N ARG A 221 7.00 -1.86 42.02
CA ARG A 221 7.18 -3.28 42.41
C ARG A 221 6.05 -3.81 43.31
N PRO A 222 5.68 -3.17 44.42
CA PRO A 222 4.65 -3.70 45.32
C PRO A 222 3.26 -3.74 44.65
N GLU A 223 2.92 -2.78 43.79
CA GLU A 223 1.66 -2.73 43.08
C GLU A 223 1.57 -3.85 42.03
N ILE A 224 2.67 -4.09 41.32
CA ILE A 224 2.78 -5.17 40.32
C ILE A 224 2.75 -6.54 41.00
N GLU A 225 3.47 -6.75 42.08
CA GLU A 225 3.50 -8.01 42.86
C GLU A 225 2.12 -8.34 43.41
N VAL A 226 1.39 -7.34 43.97
CA VAL A 226 0.03 -7.53 44.47
C VAL A 226 -0.91 -7.90 43.33
N ALA A 227 -0.87 -7.17 42.22
CA ALA A 227 -1.72 -7.42 41.07
C ALA A 227 -1.45 -8.82 40.48
N LEU A 228 -0.18 -9.22 40.35
CA LEU A 228 0.21 -10.54 39.89
C LEU A 228 -0.15 -11.65 40.90
N GLY A 229 -0.02 -11.38 42.20
CA GLY A 229 -0.41 -12.30 43.27
C GLY A 229 -1.95 -12.51 43.31
N GLU A 230 -2.73 -11.50 42.92
CA GLU A 230 -4.18 -11.58 42.75
C GLU A 230 -4.60 -12.14 41.38
N GLY A 231 -3.62 -12.33 40.48
CA GLY A 231 -3.87 -12.80 39.13
C GLY A 231 -4.41 -11.72 38.17
N ASP A 232 -4.38 -10.46 38.59
CA ASP A 232 -4.77 -9.33 37.75
C ASP A 232 -3.60 -8.85 36.88
N VAL A 233 -3.32 -9.63 35.85
CA VAL A 233 -2.29 -9.35 34.85
C VAL A 233 -2.54 -8.02 34.14
N SER A 234 -3.83 -7.62 34.00
CA SER A 234 -4.18 -6.39 33.30
C SER A 234 -3.77 -5.13 34.08
N THR A 235 -3.92 -5.14 35.40
CA THR A 235 -3.48 -4.06 36.27
C THR A 235 -1.97 -3.97 36.34
N ALA A 236 -1.26 -5.10 36.42
CA ALA A 236 0.21 -5.14 36.42
C ALA A 236 0.79 -4.58 35.11
N LEU A 237 0.21 -4.94 33.97
CA LEU A 237 0.59 -4.41 32.66
C LEU A 237 0.28 -2.92 32.50
N ALA A 238 -0.88 -2.46 32.99
CA ALA A 238 -1.26 -1.04 32.93
C ALA A 238 -0.34 -0.16 33.78
N ALA A 239 0.05 -0.63 34.98
CA ALA A 239 0.99 0.06 35.86
C ALA A 239 2.39 0.18 35.24
N THR A 240 2.92 -0.91 34.67
CA THR A 240 4.23 -0.91 33.98
C THR A 240 4.22 -0.02 32.73
N ALA A 241 3.19 -0.08 31.92
CA ALA A 241 3.07 0.75 30.73
C ALA A 241 2.95 2.24 31.07
N ALA A 242 2.19 2.60 32.11
CA ALA A 242 2.05 3.98 32.57
C ALA A 242 3.38 4.59 33.04
N ALA A 243 4.23 3.78 33.67
CA ALA A 243 5.53 4.22 34.17
C ALA A 243 6.61 4.29 33.10
N ALA A 244 6.64 3.33 32.18
CA ALA A 244 7.56 3.35 31.04
C ALA A 244 7.37 4.62 30.18
N LEU A 245 6.16 5.20 30.18
CA LEU A 245 5.80 6.41 29.44
C LEU A 245 6.06 7.73 30.17
N SER A 246 6.41 7.69 31.45
CA SER A 246 6.61 8.92 32.25
C SER A 246 7.85 9.73 31.84
N ASP A 247 8.81 9.11 31.16
CA ASP A 247 10.10 9.69 30.77
C ASP A 247 10.20 10.10 29.28
N GLY A 248 9.25 9.68 28.46
CA GLY A 248 9.21 10.01 27.02
C GLY A 248 8.20 11.12 26.71
N SER A 249 8.45 11.91 25.72
CA SER A 249 7.70 13.13 25.31
C SER A 249 6.21 13.13 25.71
N ARG A 250 5.77 14.19 26.37
CA ARG A 250 4.38 14.37 26.87
C ARG A 250 3.28 14.03 25.85
N THR A 251 3.57 14.15 24.57
CA THR A 251 2.62 13.91 23.46
C THR A 251 2.38 12.42 23.23
N ALA A 252 3.43 11.60 23.25
CA ALA A 252 3.31 10.14 23.12
C ALA A 252 2.66 9.52 24.37
N ALA A 253 3.00 10.05 25.57
CA ALA A 253 2.42 9.61 26.84
C ALA A 253 0.90 9.86 26.93
N VAL A 254 0.40 10.96 26.39
CA VAL A 254 -1.05 11.26 26.35
C VAL A 254 -1.76 10.31 25.38
N GLY A 255 -1.20 10.09 24.20
CA GLY A 255 -1.76 9.16 23.21
C GLY A 255 -1.89 7.74 23.78
N LEU A 256 -0.84 7.22 24.39
CA LEU A 256 -0.83 5.84 24.91
C LEU A 256 -1.70 5.66 26.17
N ARG A 257 -1.81 6.68 27.04
CA ARG A 257 -2.78 6.65 28.15
C ARG A 257 -4.23 6.58 27.64
N THR A 258 -4.53 7.28 26.55
CA THR A 258 -5.85 7.23 25.90
C THR A 258 -6.06 5.85 25.24
N ILE A 259 -5.02 5.27 24.65
CA ILE A 259 -5.01 3.91 24.10
C ILE A 259 -5.33 2.89 25.21
N LEU A 260 -4.61 2.92 26.31
CA LEU A 260 -4.79 1.97 27.42
C LEU A 260 -6.13 2.13 28.17
N GLN A 261 -6.79 3.28 28.07
CA GLN A 261 -8.09 3.54 28.68
C GLN A 261 -9.28 3.25 27.76
N GLY A 262 -9.04 2.69 26.54
CA GLY A 262 -10.10 2.31 25.60
C GLY A 262 -10.89 3.49 25.03
N GLY A 263 -10.28 4.69 24.99
CA GLY A 263 -10.95 5.93 24.60
C GLY A 263 -10.69 6.35 23.15
N THR A 264 -11.41 7.38 22.73
CA THR A 264 -11.17 8.09 21.48
C THR A 264 -10.04 9.10 21.66
N TRP A 265 -9.09 9.14 20.74
CA TRP A 265 -8.00 10.12 20.73
C TRP A 265 -8.47 11.41 20.07
N ASP A 266 -8.39 12.54 20.78
CA ASP A 266 -8.63 13.87 20.21
C ASP A 266 -7.39 14.36 19.45
N LEU A 267 -7.37 14.07 18.13
CA LEU A 267 -6.31 14.49 17.24
C LEU A 267 -6.28 16.02 17.07
N THR A 268 -7.46 16.70 17.11
CA THR A 268 -7.52 18.17 16.98
C THR A 268 -6.82 18.84 18.15
N GLY A 269 -7.10 18.41 19.37
CA GLY A 269 -6.45 18.92 20.58
C GLY A 269 -4.93 18.66 20.56
N THR A 270 -4.51 17.48 20.12
CA THR A 270 -3.09 17.10 20.02
C THR A 270 -2.35 17.95 18.99
N LEU A 271 -2.90 18.12 17.78
CA LEU A 271 -2.31 18.95 16.73
C LEU A 271 -2.21 20.42 17.16
N THR A 272 -3.23 20.94 17.82
CA THR A 272 -3.23 22.32 18.34
C THR A 272 -2.17 22.51 19.43
N ALA A 273 -2.04 21.53 20.33
CA ALA A 273 -1.00 21.54 21.37
C ALA A 273 0.43 21.44 20.79
N ALA A 274 0.58 20.76 19.65
CA ALA A 274 1.84 20.67 18.89
C ALA A 274 2.14 21.93 18.05
N GLY A 275 1.25 22.95 18.08
CA GLY A 275 1.45 24.20 17.33
C GLY A 275 0.98 24.17 15.89
N ALA A 276 0.14 23.22 15.50
CA ALA A 276 -0.44 23.19 14.15
C ALA A 276 -1.40 24.38 13.94
N ASP A 277 -1.23 25.08 12.82
CA ASP A 277 -2.07 26.24 12.44
C ASP A 277 -3.41 25.77 11.86
N VAL A 278 -4.40 25.55 12.74
CA VAL A 278 -5.77 25.23 12.34
C VAL A 278 -6.48 26.38 11.60
N THR A 279 -5.96 27.62 11.68
CA THR A 279 -6.54 28.76 10.97
C THR A 279 -6.39 28.65 9.45
N ALA A 280 -5.47 27.82 8.97
CA ALA A 280 -5.33 27.50 7.55
C ALA A 280 -6.58 26.78 7.01
N LEU A 281 -7.18 25.87 7.79
CA LEU A 281 -8.40 25.16 7.42
C LEU A 281 -9.63 26.07 7.48
N GLU A 282 -9.69 27.04 8.41
CA GLU A 282 -10.73 28.06 8.43
C GLU A 282 -10.68 28.92 7.16
N ARG A 283 -9.50 29.38 6.79
CA ARG A 283 -9.28 30.14 5.52
C ARG A 283 -9.64 29.30 4.27
N ALA A 284 -9.34 28.01 4.29
CA ALA A 284 -9.73 27.10 3.19
C ALA A 284 -11.25 26.96 3.12
N ARG A 285 -11.95 26.81 4.27
CA ARG A 285 -13.42 26.78 4.35
C ARG A 285 -14.05 28.03 3.77
N ASP A 286 -13.57 29.21 4.18
CA ASP A 286 -14.07 30.49 3.67
C ASP A 286 -13.83 30.63 2.18
N THR A 287 -12.68 30.17 1.68
CA THR A 287 -12.37 30.14 0.25
C THR A 287 -13.36 29.26 -0.52
N ILE A 288 -13.65 28.05 -0.02
CA ILE A 288 -14.62 27.13 -0.64
C ILE A 288 -16.03 27.70 -0.63
N ARG A 289 -16.43 28.39 0.46
CA ARG A 289 -17.70 29.13 0.52
C ARG A 289 -17.76 30.23 -0.54
N LEU A 290 -16.70 31.02 -0.66
CA LEU A 290 -16.61 32.08 -1.68
C LEU A 290 -16.67 31.49 -3.10
N LEU A 291 -15.97 30.40 -3.38
CA LEU A 291 -16.02 29.70 -4.66
C LEU A 291 -17.43 29.17 -4.95
N THR A 292 -18.15 28.70 -3.95
CA THR A 292 -19.55 28.25 -4.10
C THR A 292 -20.47 29.40 -4.48
N LEU A 293 -20.36 30.55 -3.78
CA LEU A 293 -21.12 31.75 -4.11
C LEU A 293 -20.79 32.26 -5.52
N LEU A 294 -19.52 32.30 -5.85
CA LEU A 294 -19.04 32.70 -7.18
C LEU A 294 -19.57 31.75 -8.27
N GLN A 295 -19.60 30.45 -8.02
CA GLN A 295 -20.15 29.46 -8.95
C GLN A 295 -21.63 29.68 -9.20
N VAL A 296 -22.44 29.88 -8.16
CA VAL A 296 -23.88 30.14 -8.26
C VAL A 296 -24.14 31.45 -9.01
N LEU A 297 -23.39 32.50 -8.68
CA LEU A 297 -23.50 33.78 -9.37
C LEU A 297 -23.11 33.66 -10.85
N ALA A 298 -21.97 33.04 -11.13
CA ALA A 298 -21.49 32.81 -12.50
C ALA A 298 -22.46 31.96 -13.30
N LEU A 299 -23.05 30.91 -12.70
CA LEU A 299 -24.06 30.08 -13.36
C LEU A 299 -25.32 30.89 -13.72
N THR A 300 -25.81 31.69 -12.77
CA THR A 300 -27.00 32.55 -13.01
C THR A 300 -26.72 33.56 -14.12
N VAL A 301 -25.59 34.21 -14.10
CA VAL A 301 -25.18 35.17 -15.13
C VAL A 301 -24.92 34.48 -16.47
N ALA A 302 -24.32 33.29 -16.47
CA ALA A 302 -24.11 32.49 -17.69
C ALA A 302 -25.44 32.14 -18.36
N LEU A 303 -26.41 31.67 -17.58
CA LEU A 303 -27.76 31.35 -18.10
C LEU A 303 -28.46 32.60 -18.66
N ALA A 304 -28.40 33.73 -17.96
CA ALA A 304 -28.94 35.00 -18.43
C ALA A 304 -28.25 35.49 -19.71
N ALA A 305 -26.91 35.36 -19.80
CA ALA A 305 -26.15 35.73 -20.98
C ALA A 305 -26.47 34.84 -22.19
N LEU A 306 -26.56 33.51 -21.97
CA LEU A 306 -26.94 32.55 -23.02
C LEU A 306 -28.40 32.79 -23.49
N ALA A 307 -29.32 33.06 -22.58
CA ALA A 307 -30.69 33.46 -22.91
C ALA A 307 -30.70 34.77 -23.74
N THR A 308 -29.91 35.76 -23.33
CA THR A 308 -29.77 37.02 -24.09
C THR A 308 -29.26 36.78 -25.51
N LEU A 309 -28.23 35.91 -25.67
CA LEU A 309 -27.74 35.50 -26.99
C LEU A 309 -28.82 34.83 -27.85
N TRP A 310 -29.69 34.04 -27.22
CA TRP A 310 -30.80 33.37 -27.90
C TRP A 310 -31.84 34.37 -28.35
N PHE A 311 -32.31 35.26 -27.48
CA PHE A 311 -33.43 36.17 -27.77
C PHE A 311 -33.03 37.40 -28.60
N THR A 312 -31.79 37.91 -28.44
CA THR A 312 -31.27 39.03 -29.26
C THR A 312 -30.58 38.59 -30.54
N GLY A 313 -30.47 37.27 -30.76
CA GLY A 313 -29.87 36.66 -31.93
C GLY A 313 -30.65 36.87 -33.23
N PRO A 314 -30.06 36.46 -34.39
CA PRO A 314 -30.73 36.51 -35.69
C PRO A 314 -32.08 35.77 -35.68
N ALA A 315 -33.01 36.16 -36.57
CA ALA A 315 -34.34 35.52 -36.62
C ALA A 315 -34.31 34.01 -36.92
N ALA A 316 -33.28 33.52 -37.63
CA ALA A 316 -33.10 32.09 -37.92
C ALA A 316 -32.59 31.31 -36.68
N PRO A 317 -33.36 30.31 -36.17
CA PRO A 317 -32.95 29.52 -34.97
C PRO A 317 -31.61 28.80 -35.16
N ALA A 318 -31.29 28.36 -36.36
CA ALA A 318 -30.03 27.77 -36.74
C ALA A 318 -28.82 28.67 -36.40
N ARG A 319 -28.89 29.97 -36.67
CA ARG A 319 -27.80 30.92 -36.34
C ARG A 319 -27.73 31.21 -34.85
N ARG A 320 -28.84 31.07 -34.11
CA ARG A 320 -28.85 31.17 -32.64
C ARG A 320 -28.10 29.99 -32.00
N LEU A 321 -28.37 28.75 -32.47
CA LEU A 321 -27.67 27.55 -32.07
C LEU A 321 -26.15 27.67 -32.31
N MET A 322 -25.76 28.16 -33.49
CA MET A 322 -24.32 28.37 -33.78
C MET A 322 -23.64 29.32 -32.80
N ARG A 323 -24.31 30.42 -32.42
CA ARG A 323 -23.73 31.38 -31.45
C ARG A 323 -23.60 30.81 -30.04
N LEU A 324 -24.59 30.05 -29.59
CA LEU A 324 -24.53 29.35 -28.31
C LEU A 324 -23.40 28.31 -28.33
N GLY A 325 -23.33 27.51 -29.40
CA GLY A 325 -22.27 26.54 -29.60
C GLY A 325 -20.87 27.17 -29.61
N GLN A 326 -20.69 28.28 -30.29
CA GLN A 326 -19.43 29.03 -30.32
C GLN A 326 -19.08 29.57 -28.94
N ALA A 327 -20.01 30.06 -28.13
CA ALA A 327 -19.77 30.54 -26.78
C ALA A 327 -19.30 29.39 -25.87
N LEU A 328 -19.95 28.21 -25.94
CA LEU A 328 -19.57 27.03 -25.17
C LEU A 328 -18.19 26.48 -25.60
N ALA A 329 -17.93 26.42 -26.92
CA ALA A 329 -16.64 25.96 -27.43
C ALA A 329 -15.49 26.89 -27.01
N CYS A 330 -15.69 28.20 -27.05
CA CYS A 330 -14.69 29.18 -26.57
C CYS A 330 -14.48 29.05 -25.06
N ALA A 331 -15.54 28.83 -24.27
CA ALA A 331 -15.43 28.61 -22.83
C ALA A 331 -14.67 27.32 -22.53
N GLY A 332 -14.95 26.22 -23.24
CA GLY A 332 -14.18 24.97 -23.11
C GLY A 332 -12.71 25.15 -23.44
N GLY A 333 -12.39 25.84 -24.55
CA GLY A 333 -11.00 26.15 -24.90
C GLY A 333 -10.30 27.03 -23.88
N LEU A 334 -10.96 28.03 -23.31
CA LEU A 334 -10.41 28.89 -22.25
C LEU A 334 -10.21 28.13 -20.94
N THR A 335 -11.14 27.23 -20.57
CA THR A 335 -11.01 26.36 -19.41
C THR A 335 -9.80 25.43 -19.55
N ALA A 336 -9.65 24.78 -20.72
CA ALA A 336 -8.50 23.91 -20.98
C ALA A 336 -7.18 24.68 -20.88
N ALA A 337 -7.12 25.87 -21.49
CA ALA A 337 -5.94 26.73 -21.42
C ALA A 337 -5.59 27.14 -19.98
N ALA A 338 -6.60 27.49 -19.16
CA ALA A 338 -6.40 27.86 -17.76
C ALA A 338 -5.89 26.69 -16.93
N VAL A 339 -6.45 25.48 -17.11
CA VAL A 339 -6.02 24.25 -16.40
C VAL A 339 -4.59 23.87 -16.78
N LEU A 340 -4.25 23.89 -18.07
CA LEU A 340 -2.89 23.57 -18.54
C LEU A 340 -1.86 24.61 -18.08
N LEU A 341 -2.24 25.90 -18.07
CA LEU A 341 -1.38 26.98 -17.55
C LEU A 341 -1.14 26.83 -16.05
N ALA A 342 -2.18 26.49 -15.28
CA ALA A 342 -2.06 26.21 -13.85
C ALA A 342 -1.08 25.04 -13.61
N ARG A 343 -1.21 23.92 -14.35
CA ARG A 343 -0.27 22.81 -14.30
C ARG A 343 1.17 23.22 -14.61
N LEU A 344 1.35 24.06 -15.63
CA LEU A 344 2.69 24.53 -16.03
C LEU A 344 3.31 25.41 -14.94
N ILE A 345 2.51 26.27 -14.30
CA ILE A 345 2.98 27.18 -13.23
C ILE A 345 3.34 26.40 -11.96
N THR A 346 2.52 25.43 -11.57
CA THR A 346 2.74 24.63 -10.36
C THR A 346 3.84 23.58 -10.52
N GLY A 347 4.22 23.25 -11.77
CA GLY A 347 5.18 22.18 -12.05
C GLY A 347 4.73 20.81 -11.54
N GLY A 348 3.42 20.65 -11.26
CA GLY A 348 2.85 19.41 -10.69
C GLY A 348 2.99 19.30 -9.18
N ARG A 349 3.44 20.34 -8.48
CA ARG A 349 3.60 20.39 -7.03
C ARG A 349 2.83 21.56 -6.44
N LEU A 350 2.13 21.33 -5.33
CA LEU A 350 1.36 22.35 -4.62
C LEU A 350 2.12 22.94 -3.43
N LEU A 351 2.91 22.10 -2.76
CA LEU A 351 3.66 22.45 -1.57
C LEU A 351 5.14 22.07 -1.76
N ALA A 352 6.03 22.90 -1.27
CA ALA A 352 7.43 22.55 -1.16
C ALA A 352 7.60 21.60 0.04
N VAL A 353 8.14 20.40 -0.21
CA VAL A 353 8.45 19.45 0.85
C VAL A 353 9.71 19.97 1.58
N PRO A 354 9.65 20.14 2.93
CA PRO A 354 10.83 20.58 3.68
C PRO A 354 11.97 19.59 3.56
N SER A 355 13.19 20.08 3.41
CA SER A 355 14.40 19.24 3.35
C SER A 355 14.75 18.56 4.67
N SER A 356 14.05 18.90 5.76
CA SER A 356 14.18 18.27 7.08
C SER A 356 13.28 17.05 7.26
N TRP A 357 12.47 16.69 6.27
CA TRP A 357 11.65 15.49 6.35
C TRP A 357 12.44 14.27 5.92
N ALA A 358 12.17 13.13 6.56
CA ALA A 358 12.76 11.86 6.17
C ALA A 358 12.52 11.57 4.68
N PRO A 359 13.50 11.00 3.97
CA PRO A 359 13.44 10.80 2.52
C PRO A 359 12.20 10.05 2.04
N SER A 360 11.78 9.01 2.76
CA SER A 360 10.59 8.23 2.43
C SER A 360 9.29 9.03 2.55
N VAL A 361 9.16 9.84 3.61
CA VAL A 361 8.00 10.74 3.79
C VAL A 361 7.98 11.78 2.70
N ALA A 362 9.14 12.37 2.39
CA ALA A 362 9.27 13.37 1.35
C ALA A 362 8.86 12.80 -0.02
N ALA A 363 9.31 11.59 -0.35
CA ALA A 363 8.95 10.89 -1.60
C ALA A 363 7.45 10.59 -1.66
N LEU A 364 6.88 10.00 -0.62
CA LEU A 364 5.44 9.69 -0.56
C LEU A 364 4.59 10.95 -0.75
N VAL A 365 4.91 12.04 -0.04
CA VAL A 365 4.16 13.31 -0.16
C VAL A 365 4.33 13.93 -1.55
N ASP A 366 5.50 13.82 -2.18
CA ASP A 366 5.73 14.33 -3.54
C ASP A 366 4.91 13.54 -4.58
N ASP A 367 4.81 12.21 -4.44
CA ASP A 367 4.00 11.35 -5.29
C ASP A 367 2.50 11.64 -5.12
N LEU A 368 2.01 11.73 -3.88
CA LEU A 368 0.63 12.09 -3.58
C LEU A 368 0.25 13.45 -4.16
N GLN A 369 1.13 14.44 -4.05
CA GLN A 369 0.89 15.76 -4.63
C GLN A 369 0.81 15.71 -6.17
N ARG A 370 1.73 15.00 -6.81
CA ARG A 370 1.74 14.86 -8.28
C ARG A 370 0.48 14.17 -8.77
N ASN A 371 0.06 13.11 -8.09
CA ASN A 371 -1.17 12.39 -8.41
C ASN A 371 -2.39 13.30 -8.21
N ALA A 372 -2.52 13.97 -7.07
CA ALA A 372 -3.60 14.91 -6.81
C ALA A 372 -3.70 16.00 -7.88
N VAL A 373 -2.58 16.62 -8.28
CA VAL A 373 -2.56 17.62 -9.36
C VAL A 373 -2.99 17.00 -10.69
N ASN A 374 -2.52 15.80 -11.02
CA ASN A 374 -2.91 15.11 -12.25
C ASN A 374 -4.42 14.82 -12.30
N GLN A 375 -5.02 14.38 -11.19
CA GLN A 375 -6.46 14.13 -11.10
C GLN A 375 -7.28 15.43 -11.22
N VAL A 376 -6.83 16.54 -10.57
CA VAL A 376 -7.48 17.86 -10.72
C VAL A 376 -7.41 18.32 -12.18
N VAL A 377 -6.26 18.17 -12.83
CA VAL A 377 -6.06 18.51 -14.24
C VAL A 377 -6.96 17.65 -15.13
N ALA A 378 -7.01 16.34 -14.92
CA ALA A 378 -7.87 15.43 -15.69
C ALA A 378 -9.37 15.81 -15.56
N THR A 379 -9.81 16.10 -14.33
CA THR A 379 -11.18 16.57 -14.07
C THR A 379 -11.48 17.90 -14.77
N GLY A 380 -10.56 18.85 -14.69
CA GLY A 380 -10.70 20.14 -15.36
C GLY A 380 -10.70 20.04 -16.90
N LEU A 381 -9.85 19.16 -17.45
CA LEU A 381 -9.83 18.89 -18.90
C LEU A 381 -11.09 18.17 -19.37
N SER A 382 -11.65 17.26 -18.58
CA SER A 382 -12.92 16.58 -18.91
C SER A 382 -14.09 17.57 -18.96
N ALA A 383 -14.16 18.50 -18.00
CA ALA A 383 -15.15 19.59 -18.01
C ALA A 383 -14.97 20.52 -19.24
N ALA A 384 -13.71 20.86 -19.55
CA ALA A 384 -13.37 21.65 -20.73
C ALA A 384 -13.75 20.96 -22.03
N LEU A 385 -13.46 19.66 -22.15
CA LEU A 385 -13.80 18.83 -23.31
C LEU A 385 -15.30 18.70 -23.49
N THR A 386 -16.05 18.51 -22.41
CA THR A 386 -17.51 18.46 -22.42
C THR A 386 -18.13 19.74 -23.00
N ALA A 387 -17.66 20.91 -22.53
CA ALA A 387 -18.08 22.20 -23.02
C ALA A 387 -17.68 22.42 -24.51
N LEU A 388 -16.47 22.03 -24.89
CA LEU A 388 -15.94 22.14 -26.24
C LEU A 388 -16.74 21.27 -27.22
N VAL A 389 -16.89 19.98 -26.92
CA VAL A 389 -17.62 19.03 -27.78
C VAL A 389 -19.10 19.42 -27.88
N GLY A 390 -19.74 19.74 -26.75
CA GLY A 390 -21.12 20.24 -26.77
C GLY A 390 -21.27 21.51 -27.61
N GLY A 391 -20.33 22.44 -27.52
CA GLY A 391 -20.26 23.64 -28.32
C GLY A 391 -20.07 23.36 -29.81
N VAL A 392 -19.20 22.45 -30.20
CA VAL A 392 -18.96 22.03 -31.59
C VAL A 392 -20.20 21.35 -32.15
N LEU A 393 -20.84 20.45 -31.42
CA LEU A 393 -22.05 19.76 -31.83
C LEU A 393 -23.20 20.73 -32.06
N LEU A 394 -23.44 21.69 -31.16
CA LEU A 394 -24.45 22.73 -31.34
C LEU A 394 -24.17 23.62 -32.56
N THR A 395 -22.91 23.98 -32.80
CA THR A 395 -22.49 24.76 -33.96
C THR A 395 -22.72 23.97 -35.24
N GLY A 396 -22.34 22.69 -35.26
CA GLY A 396 -22.56 21.78 -36.39
C GLY A 396 -24.04 21.56 -36.69
N ALA A 397 -24.87 21.35 -35.65
CA ALA A 397 -26.31 21.22 -35.80
C ALA A 397 -26.94 22.51 -36.38
N GLY A 398 -26.54 23.67 -35.88
CA GLY A 398 -26.95 24.95 -36.44
C GLY A 398 -26.55 25.13 -37.91
N TRP A 399 -25.32 24.71 -38.26
CA TRP A 399 -24.85 24.74 -39.65
C TRP A 399 -25.64 23.77 -40.54
N ALA A 400 -25.88 22.55 -40.13
CA ALA A 400 -26.67 21.56 -40.86
C ALA A 400 -28.11 22.03 -41.14
N LEU A 401 -28.74 22.74 -40.21
CA LEU A 401 -30.05 23.34 -40.37
C LEU A 401 -30.06 24.52 -41.39
N LEU A 402 -28.91 25.12 -41.68
CA LEU A 402 -28.76 26.19 -42.67
C LEU A 402 -28.54 25.66 -44.10
N VAL A 403 -27.96 24.46 -44.21
CA VAL A 403 -27.63 23.83 -45.50
C VAL A 403 -28.89 23.19 -46.07
N ARG A 404 -29.57 23.88 -47.01
CA ARG A 404 -30.64 23.27 -47.83
C ARG A 404 -29.98 22.36 -48.88
N PRO A 405 -30.53 21.16 -49.13
CA PRO A 405 -30.01 20.30 -50.20
C PRO A 405 -30.10 21.05 -51.53
N GLY A 406 -28.96 21.42 -52.15
CA GLY A 406 -28.86 22.05 -53.46
C GLY A 406 -28.16 23.41 -53.55
N ARG A 407 -27.81 24.07 -52.44
CA ARG A 407 -26.98 25.30 -52.44
C ARG A 407 -25.99 25.26 -51.32
N MET A 408 -24.74 24.92 -51.62
CA MET A 408 -23.64 25.20 -50.69
C MET A 408 -23.38 26.69 -50.64
N PRO A 409 -23.56 27.39 -49.50
CA PRO A 409 -23.09 28.74 -49.35
C PRO A 409 -21.54 28.73 -49.36
N THR A 410 -20.93 29.61 -50.15
CA THR A 410 -19.47 29.84 -50.06
C THR A 410 -19.13 30.25 -48.63
N PRO A 411 -18.27 29.48 -47.90
CA PRO A 411 -17.94 29.78 -46.52
C PRO A 411 -17.17 31.09 -46.44
N THR A 412 -17.59 31.97 -45.54
CA THR A 412 -16.83 33.21 -45.26
C THR A 412 -15.46 32.84 -44.68
N PRO A 413 -14.37 33.58 -44.99
CA PRO A 413 -13.01 33.27 -44.51
C PRO A 413 -12.91 33.11 -43.00
N THR A 414 -13.77 33.75 -42.25
CA THR A 414 -13.81 33.69 -40.79
C THR A 414 -14.44 32.37 -40.27
N ALA A 415 -15.46 31.85 -40.97
CA ALA A 415 -16.10 30.59 -40.60
C ALA A 415 -15.20 29.40 -40.93
N VAL A 416 -14.40 29.46 -42.01
CA VAL A 416 -13.41 28.43 -42.35
C VAL A 416 -12.26 28.37 -41.31
N ARG A 417 -11.82 29.53 -40.83
CA ARG A 417 -10.75 29.60 -39.84
C ARG A 417 -11.18 29.06 -38.47
N THR A 418 -12.40 29.32 -38.02
CA THR A 418 -12.89 28.83 -36.70
C THR A 418 -13.23 27.35 -36.72
N THR A 419 -13.81 26.81 -37.84
CA THR A 419 -14.03 25.36 -38.00
C THR A 419 -12.73 24.56 -38.19
N ALA A 420 -11.77 25.11 -38.97
CA ALA A 420 -10.47 24.46 -39.14
C ALA A 420 -9.66 24.40 -37.85
N ALA A 421 -9.69 25.46 -37.03
CA ALA A 421 -9.07 25.45 -35.72
C ALA A 421 -9.73 24.45 -34.77
N GLY A 422 -11.07 24.37 -34.76
CA GLY A 422 -11.79 23.40 -33.91
C GLY A 422 -11.55 21.95 -34.33
N VAL A 423 -11.51 21.65 -35.64
CA VAL A 423 -11.20 20.31 -36.16
C VAL A 423 -9.74 19.95 -35.94
N ALA A 424 -8.81 20.90 -36.08
CA ALA A 424 -7.40 20.67 -35.80
C ALA A 424 -7.15 20.39 -34.31
N CYS A 425 -7.81 21.11 -33.39
CA CYS A 425 -7.73 20.83 -31.96
C CYS A 425 -8.37 19.48 -31.59
N ALA A 426 -9.47 19.10 -32.19
CA ALA A 426 -10.08 17.79 -31.96
C ALA A 426 -9.26 16.64 -32.55
N ALA A 427 -8.64 16.84 -33.73
CA ALA A 427 -7.73 15.86 -34.32
C ALA A 427 -6.44 15.70 -33.51
N LEU A 428 -5.88 16.82 -33.02
CA LEU A 428 -4.69 16.77 -32.16
C LEU A 428 -4.98 16.09 -30.81
N ALA A 429 -6.14 16.35 -30.21
CA ALA A 429 -6.58 15.65 -28.99
C ALA A 429 -6.84 14.16 -29.25
N GLY A 430 -7.39 13.80 -30.40
CA GLY A 430 -7.61 12.42 -30.81
C GLY A 430 -6.30 11.65 -31.04
N VAL A 431 -5.28 12.31 -31.62
CA VAL A 431 -3.96 11.70 -31.84
C VAL A 431 -3.17 11.57 -30.53
N LEU A 432 -3.33 12.48 -29.57
CA LEU A 432 -2.66 12.43 -28.28
C LEU A 432 -3.32 11.46 -27.28
N LEU A 433 -4.57 11.06 -27.52
CA LEU A 433 -5.34 10.15 -26.66
C LEU A 433 -5.54 8.75 -27.27
N ALA A 434 -5.12 8.52 -28.53
CA ALA A 434 -5.18 7.19 -29.13
C ALA A 434 -4.01 6.34 -28.62
N PRO A 435 -4.25 5.19 -27.98
CA PRO A 435 -3.17 4.24 -27.74
C PRO A 435 -2.59 3.80 -29.11
N PRO A 436 -1.28 3.52 -29.21
CA PRO A 436 -0.66 3.05 -30.44
C PRO A 436 -1.22 1.67 -30.80
N VAL A 437 -2.14 1.61 -31.75
CA VAL A 437 -2.84 0.38 -32.18
C VAL A 437 -1.97 -0.49 -33.10
N PHE A 438 -0.82 -0.03 -33.55
CA PHE A 438 0.12 -0.77 -34.40
C PHE A 438 1.56 -0.50 -33.95
N GLY A 439 1.96 -1.18 -32.84
CA GLY A 439 3.37 -1.42 -32.56
C GLY A 439 3.80 -2.73 -33.23
N PRO A 440 5.09 -2.90 -33.60
CA PRO A 440 5.63 -4.23 -33.91
C PRO A 440 5.31 -5.16 -32.73
N SER A 441 5.05 -6.43 -33.00
CA SER A 441 4.84 -7.45 -31.96
C SER A 441 5.90 -7.25 -30.89
N ALA A 442 5.48 -7.08 -29.64
CA ALA A 442 6.40 -6.86 -28.54
C ALA A 442 7.46 -7.98 -28.58
N PRO A 443 8.75 -7.66 -28.48
CA PRO A 443 9.78 -8.69 -28.44
C PRO A 443 9.46 -9.63 -27.29
N ARG A 444 9.74 -10.93 -27.48
CA ARG A 444 9.61 -11.94 -26.44
C ARG A 444 10.28 -11.45 -25.16
N GLN A 445 9.62 -11.59 -24.05
CA GLN A 445 10.13 -11.19 -22.73
C GLN A 445 10.26 -12.41 -21.83
N CYS A 446 11.30 -12.43 -21.02
CA CYS A 446 11.54 -13.40 -19.97
C CYS A 446 11.81 -12.61 -18.68
N LEU A 447 11.03 -12.83 -17.63
CA LEU A 447 11.15 -12.06 -16.39
C LEU A 447 11.15 -10.52 -16.63
N GLY A 448 10.29 -10.05 -17.53
CA GLY A 448 10.15 -8.63 -17.86
C GLY A 448 11.17 -8.05 -18.85
N SER A 449 12.15 -8.82 -19.36
CA SER A 449 13.15 -8.34 -20.33
C SER A 449 13.42 -9.32 -21.44
N SER A 450 13.56 -8.84 -22.68
CA SER A 450 13.93 -9.70 -23.83
C SER A 450 15.38 -10.18 -23.77
N ARG A 451 16.26 -9.44 -23.11
CA ARG A 451 17.67 -9.81 -22.97
C ARG A 451 17.87 -10.98 -22.03
N LEU A 452 17.00 -11.14 -21.02
CA LEU A 452 17.09 -12.24 -20.08
C LEU A 452 16.75 -13.59 -20.70
N CYS A 453 16.11 -13.62 -21.87
CA CYS A 453 15.76 -14.87 -22.54
C CYS A 453 16.97 -15.72 -22.97
N GLU A 454 18.14 -15.10 -23.17
CA GLU A 454 19.37 -15.78 -23.53
C GLU A 454 20.16 -16.31 -22.31
N LEU A 455 19.91 -15.77 -21.11
CA LEU A 455 20.56 -16.27 -19.89
C LEU A 455 20.04 -17.65 -19.53
N ARG A 456 20.96 -18.50 -19.05
CA ARG A 456 20.58 -19.79 -18.44
C ARG A 456 19.92 -19.54 -17.09
N TYR A 457 19.11 -20.50 -16.68
CA TYR A 457 18.39 -20.46 -15.40
C TYR A 457 19.33 -20.27 -14.20
N ASP A 458 20.50 -20.89 -14.19
CA ASP A 458 21.51 -20.79 -13.12
C ASP A 458 22.32 -19.46 -13.15
N GLU A 459 22.23 -18.71 -14.25
CA GLU A 459 22.91 -17.42 -14.42
C GLU A 459 22.03 -16.23 -14.02
N ALA A 460 20.71 -16.38 -14.01
CA ALA A 460 19.80 -15.34 -13.59
C ALA A 460 19.71 -15.22 -12.06
N ALA A 461 19.41 -14.03 -11.56
CA ALA A 461 19.10 -13.79 -10.14
C ALA A 461 17.59 -13.73 -9.93
N TYR A 462 17.12 -14.33 -8.85
CA TYR A 462 15.70 -14.36 -8.48
C TYR A 462 15.50 -13.81 -7.08
N LEU A 463 14.59 -12.84 -6.95
CA LEU A 463 14.11 -12.45 -5.63
C LEU A 463 13.36 -13.64 -5.04
N THR A 464 13.80 -14.04 -3.85
CA THR A 464 13.29 -15.22 -3.15
C THR A 464 12.62 -14.80 -1.85
N ALA A 465 11.37 -15.19 -1.65
CA ALA A 465 10.69 -14.99 -0.39
C ALA A 465 11.07 -16.12 0.59
N HIS A 466 11.75 -15.78 1.67
CA HIS A 466 12.00 -16.70 2.77
C HIS A 466 10.68 -16.96 3.50
N ASN A 467 10.35 -18.24 3.71
CA ASN A 467 9.07 -18.68 4.31
C ASN A 467 7.85 -17.95 3.73
N ALA A 468 7.71 -18.03 2.40
CA ALA A 468 6.74 -17.26 1.62
C ALA A 468 5.28 -17.42 2.09
N MET A 469 4.93 -18.56 2.71
CA MET A 469 3.60 -18.82 3.27
C MET A 469 3.36 -18.11 4.60
N SER A 470 4.44 -17.73 5.32
CA SER A 470 4.30 -17.10 6.64
C SER A 470 4.00 -15.61 6.51
N THR A 471 2.73 -15.28 6.26
CA THR A 471 2.34 -13.92 5.89
C THR A 471 1.46 -13.22 6.90
N THR A 472 1.50 -11.89 6.88
CA THR A 472 0.53 -11.07 7.61
C THR A 472 -0.88 -11.23 7.04
N ALA A 473 -1.01 -11.39 5.72
CA ALA A 473 -2.29 -11.57 5.03
C ALA A 473 -3.00 -12.85 5.51
N ASP A 474 -2.24 -13.94 5.70
CA ASP A 474 -2.74 -15.22 6.17
C ASP A 474 -2.76 -15.33 7.71
N ARG A 475 -2.50 -14.23 8.42
CA ARG A 475 -2.59 -14.11 9.88
C ARG A 475 -1.63 -15.03 10.65
N PHE A 476 -0.43 -15.24 10.12
CA PHE A 476 0.61 -15.94 10.86
C PHE A 476 1.07 -15.13 12.07
N ILE A 477 1.36 -15.84 13.16
CA ILE A 477 2.01 -15.25 14.33
C ILE A 477 3.52 -15.19 14.06
N GLY A 478 4.09 -13.97 14.09
CA GLY A 478 5.47 -13.75 13.67
C GLY A 478 5.67 -13.95 12.16
N PRO A 479 4.90 -13.26 11.31
CA PRO A 479 5.00 -13.40 9.87
C PRO A 479 6.38 -12.96 9.37
N LEU A 480 6.83 -13.56 8.28
CA LEU A 480 8.10 -13.23 7.61
C LEU A 480 7.88 -12.52 6.28
N GLN A 481 6.64 -12.48 5.80
CA GLN A 481 6.20 -11.75 4.63
C GLN A 481 4.92 -10.96 4.94
N ASP A 482 4.64 -9.93 4.15
CA ASP A 482 3.39 -9.18 4.30
C ASP A 482 2.27 -9.71 3.43
N PRO A 483 2.42 -9.76 2.09
CA PRO A 483 1.37 -10.18 1.19
C PRO A 483 1.30 -11.71 1.08
N ASP A 484 0.14 -12.20 0.66
CA ASP A 484 -0.03 -13.60 0.26
C ASP A 484 0.90 -13.99 -0.91
N ILE A 485 0.99 -15.29 -1.18
CA ILE A 485 1.90 -15.84 -2.20
C ILE A 485 1.66 -15.25 -3.59
N THR A 486 0.40 -15.09 -4.01
CA THR A 486 0.07 -14.56 -5.33
C THR A 486 0.46 -13.09 -5.47
N THR A 487 0.23 -12.30 -4.45
CA THR A 487 0.66 -10.90 -4.40
C THR A 487 2.19 -10.78 -4.34
N GLN A 488 2.89 -11.70 -3.66
CA GLN A 488 4.36 -11.76 -3.72
C GLN A 488 4.85 -11.99 -5.16
N LEU A 489 4.24 -12.91 -5.90
CA LEU A 489 4.55 -13.15 -7.31
C LEU A 489 4.28 -11.92 -8.18
N ASP A 490 3.16 -11.22 -7.96
CA ASP A 490 2.81 -9.97 -8.65
C ASP A 490 3.84 -8.86 -8.41
N THR A 491 4.43 -8.82 -7.22
CA THR A 491 5.47 -7.84 -6.86
C THR A 491 6.88 -8.22 -7.32
N GLY A 492 7.05 -9.32 -8.06
CA GLY A 492 8.33 -9.69 -8.68
C GLY A 492 9.12 -10.78 -7.97
N VAL A 493 8.59 -11.40 -6.92
CA VAL A 493 9.17 -12.62 -6.33
C VAL A 493 9.09 -13.74 -7.36
N ARG A 494 10.18 -14.51 -7.51
CA ARG A 494 10.25 -15.62 -8.47
C ARG A 494 10.77 -16.92 -7.88
N ALA A 495 11.13 -16.90 -6.59
CA ALA A 495 11.37 -18.12 -5.84
C ALA A 495 10.67 -18.04 -4.47
N LEU A 496 10.11 -19.14 -4.02
CA LEU A 496 9.36 -19.26 -2.79
C LEU A 496 9.96 -20.37 -1.94
N GLN A 497 10.44 -20.04 -0.74
CA GLN A 497 10.76 -21.07 0.26
C GLN A 497 9.47 -21.38 1.03
N LEU A 498 9.10 -22.66 1.05
CA LEU A 498 7.86 -23.16 1.62
C LEU A 498 8.14 -24.31 2.56
N ASP A 499 7.51 -24.30 3.73
CA ASP A 499 7.60 -25.39 4.68
C ASP A 499 6.28 -26.19 4.67
N THR A 500 6.37 -27.48 4.34
CA THR A 500 5.20 -28.37 4.23
C THR A 500 5.05 -29.27 5.44
N TYR A 501 3.86 -29.32 6.01
CA TYR A 501 3.57 -30.08 7.24
C TYR A 501 2.26 -30.85 7.13
N ARG A 502 2.15 -31.90 7.97
CA ARG A 502 0.86 -32.36 8.47
C ARG A 502 0.53 -31.61 9.74
N TRP A 503 -0.76 -31.38 10.01
CA TRP A 503 -1.17 -30.73 11.24
C TRP A 503 -0.69 -31.56 12.44
N GLU A 504 -0.06 -30.91 13.41
CA GLU A 504 0.54 -31.60 14.55
C GLU A 504 -0.54 -32.32 15.37
N SER A 505 -0.34 -33.62 15.58
CA SER A 505 -1.13 -34.37 16.52
C SER A 505 -0.78 -33.99 17.98
N PRO A 506 -1.71 -34.22 18.92
CA PRO A 506 -1.41 -34.07 20.35
C PRO A 506 -0.19 -34.87 20.79
N GLN A 507 0.08 -36.01 20.14
CA GLN A 507 1.22 -36.87 20.40
C GLN A 507 2.54 -36.24 19.90
N ASP A 508 2.54 -35.58 18.76
CA ASP A 508 3.73 -34.88 18.25
C ASP A 508 4.14 -33.73 19.17
N ILE A 509 3.15 -33.00 19.68
CA ILE A 509 3.38 -31.93 20.66
C ILE A 509 3.91 -32.50 21.97
N ALA A 510 3.31 -33.60 22.44
CA ALA A 510 3.79 -34.29 23.64
C ALA A 510 5.22 -34.81 23.47
N GLY A 511 5.61 -35.26 22.27
CA GLY A 511 6.97 -35.65 21.93
C GLY A 511 7.97 -34.49 22.00
N ARG A 512 7.56 -33.28 21.54
CA ARG A 512 8.38 -32.07 21.67
C ARG A 512 8.55 -31.59 23.12
N LEU A 513 7.57 -31.91 23.98
CA LEU A 513 7.61 -31.66 25.42
C LEU A 513 8.36 -32.78 26.19
N ASP A 514 8.93 -33.77 25.50
CA ASP A 514 9.67 -34.87 26.14
C ASP A 514 11.06 -34.40 26.59
N SER A 515 11.05 -33.41 27.48
CA SER A 515 12.23 -32.95 28.17
C SER A 515 12.13 -33.32 29.69
N PRO A 516 13.24 -33.43 30.41
CA PRO A 516 13.23 -33.66 31.86
C PRO A 516 12.47 -32.60 32.66
N GLU A 517 12.17 -31.49 32.06
CA GLU A 517 11.50 -30.34 32.67
C GLU A 517 9.99 -30.55 32.84
N PHE A 518 9.39 -31.53 32.12
CA PHE A 518 7.96 -31.82 32.19
C PHE A 518 7.66 -33.22 32.72
N THR A 519 6.82 -33.32 33.73
CA THR A 519 6.30 -34.63 34.19
C THR A 519 5.37 -35.22 33.15
N PRO A 520 5.17 -36.57 33.10
CA PRO A 520 4.20 -37.21 32.21
C PRO A 520 2.76 -36.71 32.39
N GLU A 521 2.42 -36.18 33.56
CA GLU A 521 1.10 -35.65 33.88
C GLU A 521 0.94 -34.22 33.35
N GLN A 522 1.96 -33.39 33.50
CA GLN A 522 2.04 -32.05 32.89
C GLN A 522 1.97 -32.14 31.37
N ARG A 523 2.69 -33.07 30.75
CA ARG A 523 2.61 -33.32 29.29
C ARG A 523 1.20 -33.66 28.84
N ARG A 524 0.48 -34.51 29.55
CA ARG A 524 -0.93 -34.90 29.25
C ARG A 524 -1.87 -33.70 29.38
N LEU A 525 -1.71 -32.88 30.42
CA LEU A 525 -2.54 -31.70 30.64
C LEU A 525 -2.31 -30.64 29.55
N ILE A 526 -1.04 -30.33 29.22
CA ILE A 526 -0.69 -29.40 28.18
C ILE A 526 -1.22 -29.88 26.82
N THR A 527 -1.01 -31.15 26.50
CA THR A 527 -1.51 -31.75 25.24
C THR A 527 -3.05 -31.72 25.17
N GLY A 528 -3.75 -32.00 26.25
CA GLY A 528 -5.19 -31.92 26.31
C GLY A 528 -5.74 -30.49 26.19
N ALA A 529 -5.08 -29.52 26.80
CA ALA A 529 -5.42 -28.09 26.67
C ALA A 529 -5.21 -27.59 25.24
N ILE A 530 -4.12 -27.96 24.60
CA ILE A 530 -3.82 -27.63 23.20
C ILE A 530 -4.85 -28.25 22.26
N ASP A 531 -5.24 -29.50 22.51
CA ASP A 531 -6.26 -30.23 21.71
C ASP A 531 -7.63 -29.57 21.78
N LEU A 532 -8.00 -29.06 22.96
CA LEU A 532 -9.26 -28.36 23.16
C LEU A 532 -9.27 -26.98 22.49
N ALA A 533 -8.15 -26.26 22.55
CA ALA A 533 -8.04 -24.90 22.00
C ALA A 533 -7.86 -24.88 20.48
N ASN A 534 -7.26 -25.94 19.92
CA ASN A 534 -6.97 -26.02 18.48
C ASN A 534 -6.99 -27.48 18.01
N PRO A 535 -8.17 -28.04 17.70
CA PRO A 535 -8.30 -29.43 17.32
C PRO A 535 -7.46 -29.72 16.05
N PRO A 536 -6.97 -30.98 15.92
CA PRO A 536 -6.25 -31.43 14.73
C PRO A 536 -7.07 -31.18 13.46
N ARG A 537 -6.40 -30.79 12.39
CA ARG A 537 -6.98 -30.63 11.05
C ARG A 537 -6.41 -31.68 10.12
N GLU A 538 -7.27 -32.27 9.30
CA GLU A 538 -6.84 -33.20 8.25
C GLU A 538 -6.19 -32.43 7.09
N GLY A 539 -5.37 -33.10 6.29
CA GLY A 539 -4.77 -32.54 5.09
C GLY A 539 -3.30 -32.19 5.22
N LEU A 540 -2.81 -31.51 4.20
CA LEU A 540 -1.43 -31.02 4.08
C LEU A 540 -1.43 -29.50 4.16
N TRP A 541 -0.46 -28.95 4.87
CA TRP A 541 -0.43 -27.55 5.25
C TRP A 541 0.93 -26.92 4.97
N LEU A 542 0.93 -25.63 4.67
CA LEU A 542 2.09 -24.76 4.70
C LEU A 542 2.10 -24.06 6.06
N CYS A 543 3.13 -24.29 6.87
CA CYS A 543 3.23 -23.76 8.23
C CYS A 543 4.67 -23.29 8.47
N HIS A 544 4.89 -22.42 9.44
CA HIS A 544 6.23 -22.04 9.88
C HIS A 544 6.52 -22.60 11.28
N GLY A 545 7.19 -23.73 11.33
CA GLY A 545 7.53 -24.45 12.56
C GLY A 545 6.34 -25.19 13.21
N VAL A 546 5.25 -24.48 13.49
CA VAL A 546 4.04 -25.05 14.08
C VAL A 546 2.78 -24.51 13.37
N CYS A 547 1.90 -25.40 12.91
CA CYS A 547 0.70 -25.01 12.14
C CYS A 547 -0.30 -24.18 12.95
N ARG A 548 -0.25 -24.24 14.26
CA ARG A 548 -1.10 -23.45 15.16
C ARG A 548 -0.75 -21.97 15.21
N ALA A 549 0.49 -21.62 14.85
CA ALA A 549 0.94 -20.24 14.75
C ALA A 549 0.56 -19.57 13.40
N GLY A 550 -0.02 -20.33 12.50
CA GLY A 550 -0.45 -19.92 11.18
C GLY A 550 -0.31 -21.07 10.18
N ALA A 551 -1.28 -21.22 9.31
CA ALA A 551 -1.29 -22.30 8.34
C ALA A 551 -2.12 -21.92 7.10
N VAL A 552 -1.62 -22.32 5.92
CA VAL A 552 -2.32 -22.25 4.64
C VAL A 552 -2.44 -23.67 4.09
N GLU A 553 -3.58 -24.01 3.50
CA GLU A 553 -3.75 -25.33 2.88
C GLU A 553 -2.83 -25.50 1.67
N LEU A 554 -2.09 -26.62 1.61
CA LEU A 554 -1.06 -26.83 0.58
C LEU A 554 -1.65 -26.88 -0.83
N VAL A 555 -2.72 -27.67 -1.06
CA VAL A 555 -3.26 -27.86 -2.41
C VAL A 555 -3.85 -26.57 -2.98
N PRO A 556 -4.69 -25.81 -2.26
CA PRO A 556 -5.17 -24.49 -2.73
C PRO A 556 -4.03 -23.51 -3.04
N ALA A 557 -3.01 -23.46 -2.19
CA ALA A 557 -1.85 -22.58 -2.46
C ALA A 557 -1.09 -22.98 -3.73
N LEU A 558 -0.98 -24.27 -4.01
CA LEU A 558 -0.39 -24.77 -5.25
C LEU A 558 -1.27 -24.45 -6.47
N GLU A 559 -2.59 -24.56 -6.35
CA GLU A 559 -3.55 -24.17 -7.40
C GLU A 559 -3.41 -22.68 -7.72
N ASP A 560 -3.33 -21.82 -6.74
CA ASP A 560 -3.13 -20.37 -6.92
C ASP A 560 -1.81 -20.05 -7.63
N ILE A 561 -0.70 -20.72 -7.27
CA ILE A 561 0.60 -20.60 -7.97
C ILE A 561 0.47 -21.05 -9.43
N GLY A 562 -0.23 -22.15 -9.68
CA GLY A 562 -0.47 -22.67 -11.02
C GLY A 562 -1.28 -21.72 -11.88
N ASP A 563 -2.34 -21.17 -11.37
CA ASP A 563 -3.20 -20.22 -12.06
C ASP A 563 -2.47 -18.90 -12.33
N TRP A 564 -1.65 -18.45 -11.37
CA TRP A 564 -0.76 -17.31 -11.59
C TRP A 564 0.22 -17.58 -12.75
N LEU A 565 0.91 -18.72 -12.77
CA LEU A 565 1.84 -19.08 -13.85
C LEU A 565 1.13 -19.20 -15.21
N ARG A 566 -0.10 -19.70 -15.26
CA ARG A 566 -0.87 -19.80 -16.52
C ARG A 566 -1.26 -18.42 -17.04
N SER A 567 -1.56 -17.48 -16.16
CA SER A 567 -1.86 -16.09 -16.52
C SER A 567 -0.62 -15.26 -16.86
N HIS A 568 0.58 -15.72 -16.45
CA HIS A 568 1.86 -15.06 -16.69
C HIS A 568 2.82 -15.95 -17.52
N PRO A 569 2.57 -16.09 -18.82
CA PRO A 569 3.27 -17.08 -19.66
C PRO A 569 4.77 -16.80 -19.89
N THR A 570 5.26 -15.64 -19.50
CA THR A 570 6.67 -15.21 -19.64
C THR A 570 7.47 -15.32 -18.33
N GLU A 571 6.86 -15.90 -17.29
CA GLU A 571 7.45 -15.99 -15.96
C GLU A 571 7.84 -17.43 -15.59
N ILE A 572 8.86 -17.56 -14.76
CA ILE A 572 9.37 -18.83 -14.21
C ILE A 572 9.32 -18.71 -12.70
N VAL A 573 8.83 -19.73 -12.01
CA VAL A 573 8.75 -19.78 -10.55
C VAL A 573 9.52 -20.99 -10.03
N THR A 574 10.25 -20.81 -8.94
CA THR A 574 10.95 -21.86 -8.22
C THR A 574 10.33 -22.05 -6.84
N LEU A 575 10.09 -23.29 -6.43
CA LEU A 575 9.73 -23.65 -5.06
C LEU A 575 10.91 -24.38 -4.44
N ILE A 576 11.38 -23.92 -3.29
CA ILE A 576 12.35 -24.60 -2.43
C ILE A 576 11.60 -25.04 -1.20
N VAL A 577 11.35 -26.33 -1.06
CA VAL A 577 10.45 -26.90 -0.07
C VAL A 577 11.24 -27.51 1.08
N GLN A 578 11.04 -26.99 2.29
CA GLN A 578 11.37 -27.71 3.52
C GLN A 578 10.29 -28.79 3.70
N ASP A 579 10.63 -30.01 3.34
CA ASP A 579 9.71 -31.11 3.18
C ASP A 579 9.59 -31.93 4.49
N ASP A 580 8.61 -31.58 5.33
CA ASP A 580 8.21 -32.35 6.52
C ASP A 580 6.97 -33.24 6.29
N ILE A 581 6.59 -33.44 5.01
CA ILE A 581 5.63 -34.45 4.55
C ILE A 581 6.36 -35.47 3.67
N SER A 582 5.73 -36.62 3.39
CA SER A 582 6.34 -37.63 2.55
C SER A 582 6.48 -37.15 1.07
N PRO A 583 7.49 -37.65 0.32
CA PRO A 583 7.61 -37.34 -1.11
C PRO A 583 6.37 -37.75 -1.92
N GLU A 584 5.70 -38.85 -1.51
CA GLU A 584 4.47 -39.33 -2.13
C GLU A 584 3.30 -38.37 -1.86
N ASP A 585 3.19 -37.83 -0.66
CA ASP A 585 2.20 -36.78 -0.34
C ASP A 585 2.45 -35.51 -1.17
N THR A 586 3.71 -35.16 -1.36
CA THR A 586 4.10 -34.00 -2.19
C THR A 586 3.70 -34.24 -3.64
N GLU A 587 4.03 -35.41 -4.22
CA GLU A 587 3.66 -35.76 -5.60
C GLU A 587 2.15 -35.73 -5.80
N GLU A 588 1.38 -36.30 -4.83
CA GLU A 588 -0.07 -36.30 -4.84
C GLU A 588 -0.65 -34.89 -4.77
N ALA A 589 -0.09 -33.99 -3.93
CA ALA A 589 -0.54 -32.62 -3.81
C ALA A 589 -0.36 -31.84 -5.12
N PHE A 590 0.80 -31.95 -5.76
CA PHE A 590 1.07 -31.31 -7.06
C PHE A 590 0.19 -31.85 -8.19
N ARG A 591 -0.07 -33.17 -8.19
CA ARG A 591 -0.98 -33.80 -9.13
C ARG A 591 -2.44 -33.34 -8.91
N THR A 592 -2.87 -33.23 -7.66
CA THR A 592 -4.23 -32.76 -7.31
C THR A 592 -4.43 -31.30 -7.69
N ALA A 593 -3.41 -30.46 -7.51
CA ALA A 593 -3.40 -29.07 -7.95
C ALA A 593 -3.25 -28.91 -9.49
N GLY A 594 -3.10 -30.01 -10.25
CA GLY A 594 -3.04 -30.00 -11.73
C GLY A 594 -1.82 -29.28 -12.28
N LEU A 595 -0.64 -29.41 -11.64
CA LEU A 595 0.57 -28.67 -11.99
C LEU A 595 1.52 -29.45 -12.93
N GLU A 596 1.21 -30.69 -13.29
CA GLU A 596 2.10 -31.61 -14.02
C GLU A 596 2.59 -31.03 -15.37
N ASP A 597 1.79 -30.24 -16.05
CA ASP A 597 2.12 -29.56 -17.31
C ASP A 597 3.11 -28.41 -17.15
N LEU A 598 3.19 -27.81 -15.98
CA LEU A 598 4.09 -26.70 -15.66
C LEU A 598 5.45 -27.15 -15.11
N LEU A 599 5.55 -28.39 -14.61
CA LEU A 599 6.73 -28.85 -13.88
C LEU A 599 7.95 -29.05 -14.81
N HIS A 600 9.04 -28.37 -14.43
CA HIS A 600 10.34 -28.58 -15.04
C HIS A 600 11.05 -29.78 -14.37
N THR A 601 11.68 -30.63 -15.16
CA THR A 601 12.47 -31.74 -14.65
C THR A 601 13.95 -31.41 -14.79
N PRO A 602 14.68 -31.17 -13.71
CA PRO A 602 16.11 -30.93 -13.73
C PRO A 602 16.86 -32.15 -14.31
N ALA A 603 17.98 -31.91 -14.98
CA ALA A 603 18.82 -33.01 -15.47
C ALA A 603 19.26 -33.93 -14.33
N ALA A 604 19.33 -35.26 -14.58
CA ALA A 604 19.75 -36.20 -13.56
C ALA A 604 21.22 -36.00 -13.11
N ASP A 605 22.07 -35.53 -14.05
CA ASP A 605 23.42 -35.06 -13.77
C ASP A 605 23.34 -33.59 -13.24
N PRO A 606 23.73 -33.32 -11.99
CA PRO A 606 23.66 -31.98 -11.44
C PRO A 606 24.64 -30.98 -12.06
N ASP A 607 25.65 -31.48 -12.82
CA ASP A 607 26.63 -30.65 -13.49
C ASP A 607 26.25 -30.36 -14.97
N ALA A 608 25.13 -30.92 -15.43
CA ALA A 608 24.60 -30.61 -16.76
C ALA A 608 24.15 -29.13 -16.83
N PRO A 609 24.37 -28.46 -17.99
CA PRO A 609 23.99 -27.07 -18.13
C PRO A 609 22.45 -26.90 -18.02
N TRP A 610 22.01 -25.85 -17.33
CA TRP A 610 20.64 -25.49 -17.29
C TRP A 610 20.15 -24.90 -18.63
N PRO A 611 18.87 -25.06 -18.98
CA PRO A 611 18.30 -24.43 -20.16
C PRO A 611 18.27 -22.89 -19.97
N THR A 612 18.22 -22.17 -21.11
CA THR A 612 17.97 -20.75 -21.10
C THR A 612 16.53 -20.44 -20.60
N LEU A 613 16.32 -19.25 -20.06
CA LEU A 613 14.98 -18.82 -19.64
C LEU A 613 14.01 -18.87 -20.82
N GLY A 614 14.50 -18.53 -22.01
CA GLY A 614 13.76 -18.64 -23.24
C GLY A 614 13.31 -20.07 -23.56
N GLU A 615 14.18 -21.06 -23.44
CA GLU A 615 13.83 -22.45 -23.67
C GLU A 615 12.83 -23.00 -22.67
N MET A 616 12.95 -22.59 -21.39
CA MET A 616 11.98 -22.95 -20.34
C MET A 616 10.58 -22.40 -20.64
N ILE A 617 10.49 -21.12 -21.05
CA ILE A 617 9.23 -20.48 -21.42
C ILE A 617 8.61 -21.15 -22.65
N ASP A 618 9.40 -21.44 -23.67
CA ASP A 618 8.91 -22.13 -24.90
C ASP A 618 8.41 -23.55 -24.62
N SER A 619 9.04 -24.24 -23.68
CA SER A 619 8.61 -25.58 -23.29
C SER A 619 7.29 -25.59 -22.48
N GLY A 620 6.87 -24.44 -21.94
CA GLY A 620 5.78 -24.32 -20.99
C GLY A 620 6.09 -24.85 -19.59
N ARG A 621 7.24 -25.50 -19.40
CA ARG A 621 7.67 -26.11 -18.12
C ARG A 621 8.44 -25.07 -17.29
N ARG A 622 7.71 -24.29 -16.53
CA ARG A 622 8.17 -23.06 -15.88
C ARG A 622 8.11 -23.09 -14.36
N LEU A 623 7.72 -24.22 -13.79
CA LEU A 623 7.70 -24.45 -12.35
C LEU A 623 8.82 -25.40 -11.97
N VAL A 624 9.85 -24.90 -11.29
CA VAL A 624 10.98 -25.70 -10.77
C VAL A 624 10.72 -25.99 -9.29
N VAL A 625 10.87 -27.26 -8.89
CA VAL A 625 10.58 -27.66 -7.50
C VAL A 625 11.77 -28.43 -6.94
N PHE A 626 12.26 -27.94 -5.81
CA PHE A 626 13.31 -28.58 -5.03
C PHE A 626 12.84 -28.94 -3.64
N ALA A 627 13.32 -30.09 -3.13
CA ALA A 627 13.20 -30.49 -1.73
C ALA A 627 14.48 -30.19 -0.97
N GLU A 628 14.40 -29.91 0.32
CA GLU A 628 15.58 -29.84 1.17
C GLU A 628 16.07 -31.21 1.62
N LYS A 629 15.19 -32.19 1.80
CA LYS A 629 15.51 -33.54 2.31
C LYS A 629 15.35 -34.62 1.25
N ALA A 630 14.21 -34.71 0.55
CA ALA A 630 13.91 -35.74 -0.43
C ALA A 630 14.69 -35.57 -1.76
N ASP A 631 14.83 -36.67 -2.53
CA ASP A 631 15.36 -36.71 -3.89
C ASP A 631 14.55 -37.71 -4.71
N GLY A 632 13.42 -37.31 -5.16
CA GLY A 632 12.42 -38.18 -5.82
C GLY A 632 11.34 -38.68 -4.85
N PRO A 633 10.52 -39.68 -5.26
CA PRO A 633 10.64 -40.49 -6.48
C PRO A 633 10.26 -39.79 -7.78
N ALA A 634 9.41 -38.75 -7.74
CA ALA A 634 9.04 -38.01 -8.92
C ALA A 634 10.27 -37.39 -9.61
N PRO A 635 10.41 -37.48 -10.94
CA PRO A 635 11.61 -37.05 -11.63
C PRO A 635 11.85 -35.52 -11.54
N TRP A 636 10.82 -34.74 -11.31
CA TRP A 636 10.88 -33.29 -11.14
C TRP A 636 11.19 -32.85 -9.71
N TYR A 637 11.00 -33.73 -8.67
CA TYR A 637 11.19 -33.43 -7.26
C TYR A 637 12.59 -33.84 -6.82
N ARG A 638 13.52 -32.90 -6.83
CA ARG A 638 14.94 -33.15 -6.59
C ARG A 638 15.44 -32.45 -5.33
N ASN A 639 16.47 -33.07 -4.70
CA ASN A 639 17.13 -32.44 -3.58
C ASN A 639 17.89 -31.18 -4.02
N PHE A 640 17.61 -30.05 -3.39
CA PHE A 640 18.25 -28.77 -3.73
C PHE A 640 19.77 -28.84 -3.63
N TYR A 641 20.29 -29.45 -2.58
CA TYR A 641 21.73 -29.47 -2.29
C TYR A 641 22.55 -30.39 -3.23
N ARG A 642 21.90 -31.09 -4.10
CA ARG A 642 22.60 -31.75 -5.24
C ARG A 642 23.00 -30.74 -6.31
N TYR A 643 22.16 -29.76 -6.58
CA TYR A 643 22.30 -28.74 -7.64
C TYR A 643 22.78 -27.41 -7.08
N GLY A 644 22.48 -27.13 -5.84
CA GLY A 644 22.65 -25.86 -5.16
C GLY A 644 23.50 -25.92 -3.90
N MET A 645 23.90 -24.75 -3.47
CA MET A 645 24.60 -24.46 -2.22
C MET A 645 24.01 -23.22 -1.58
N GLU A 646 24.24 -23.03 -0.29
CA GLU A 646 23.74 -21.85 0.42
C GLU A 646 24.75 -21.23 1.37
N THR A 647 24.45 -19.99 1.84
CA THR A 647 25.09 -19.37 3.01
C THR A 647 24.38 -19.78 4.30
N PRO A 648 24.99 -19.59 5.50
CA PRO A 648 24.28 -19.70 6.75
C PRO A 648 23.02 -18.81 6.77
N PHE A 649 22.03 -19.15 7.62
CA PHE A 649 20.75 -18.47 7.73
C PHE A 649 20.39 -18.00 9.15
N ALA A 650 21.24 -18.32 10.16
CA ALA A 650 20.97 -17.96 11.55
C ALA A 650 21.77 -16.70 11.96
N PHE A 651 21.49 -15.57 11.33
CA PHE A 651 22.13 -14.30 11.64
C PHE A 651 21.29 -13.48 12.63
N ARG A 652 21.90 -12.92 13.66
CA ARG A 652 21.25 -12.07 14.66
C ARG A 652 21.47 -10.58 14.41
N SER A 653 22.43 -10.25 13.57
CA SER A 653 22.75 -8.87 13.19
C SER A 653 23.31 -8.80 11.78
N PRO A 654 23.24 -7.64 11.10
CA PRO A 654 23.81 -7.46 9.78
C PRO A 654 25.32 -7.77 9.72
N SER A 655 26.06 -7.50 10.81
CA SER A 655 27.52 -7.76 10.88
C SER A 655 27.89 -9.25 10.93
N GLU A 656 26.94 -10.13 11.23
CA GLU A 656 27.13 -11.57 11.24
C GLU A 656 26.86 -12.24 9.88
N MET A 657 26.32 -11.51 8.91
CA MET A 657 25.91 -12.03 7.60
C MET A 657 27.14 -12.37 6.74
N THR A 658 27.68 -13.61 6.90
CA THR A 658 28.84 -14.10 6.18
C THR A 658 28.47 -14.77 4.85
N CYS A 659 29.49 -15.03 4.01
CA CYS A 659 29.38 -15.81 2.77
C CYS A 659 29.87 -17.26 2.95
N GLU A 660 30.16 -17.71 4.16
CA GLU A 660 30.67 -19.04 4.45
C GLU A 660 29.80 -20.15 3.86
N PRO A 661 30.39 -21.31 3.48
CA PRO A 661 29.62 -22.46 3.05
C PRO A 661 28.73 -23.02 4.16
N HIS A 662 27.50 -23.38 3.81
CA HIS A 662 26.57 -24.12 4.66
C HIS A 662 26.10 -25.40 3.97
N ARG A 663 24.80 -25.67 3.89
CA ARG A 663 24.30 -26.86 3.18
C ARG A 663 24.66 -26.81 1.69
N GLY A 664 24.88 -27.96 1.06
CA GLY A 664 25.33 -28.09 -0.34
C GLY A 664 26.82 -27.84 -0.58
N GLY A 665 27.55 -27.29 0.40
CA GLY A 665 29.00 -27.06 0.32
C GLY A 665 29.42 -25.96 -0.63
N THR A 666 30.27 -26.28 -1.63
CA THR A 666 30.81 -25.33 -2.62
C THR A 666 30.77 -25.90 -4.03
N GLY A 667 30.90 -25.03 -5.06
CA GLY A 667 31.06 -25.43 -6.45
C GLY A 667 29.80 -26.00 -7.10
N LYS A 668 28.62 -25.59 -6.63
CA LYS A 668 27.32 -25.91 -7.23
C LYS A 668 26.88 -24.83 -8.20
N GLN A 669 26.02 -25.22 -9.16
CA GLN A 669 25.52 -24.29 -10.18
C GLN A 669 24.52 -23.26 -9.59
N LEU A 670 23.66 -23.69 -8.64
CA LEU A 670 22.71 -22.80 -8.00
C LEU A 670 23.27 -22.30 -6.67
N PHE A 671 23.07 -21.03 -6.37
CA PHE A 671 23.54 -20.43 -5.12
C PHE A 671 22.41 -19.65 -4.43
N LEU A 672 21.99 -20.15 -3.26
CA LEU A 672 21.01 -19.51 -2.37
C LEU A 672 21.74 -18.62 -1.36
N LEU A 673 21.57 -17.33 -1.47
CA LEU A 673 22.04 -16.34 -0.54
C LEU A 673 20.93 -16.07 0.51
N ASN A 674 21.07 -16.59 1.71
CA ASN A 674 20.18 -16.29 2.83
C ASN A 674 20.46 -14.88 3.32
N HIS A 675 19.60 -13.92 2.99
CA HIS A 675 19.79 -12.49 3.21
C HIS A 675 18.72 -11.90 4.13
N PHE A 676 18.64 -12.42 5.33
CA PHE A 676 17.69 -12.02 6.36
C PHE A 676 18.28 -12.15 7.77
N ILE A 677 17.64 -11.52 8.76
CA ILE A 677 18.03 -11.56 10.16
C ILE A 677 17.06 -12.43 10.93
N THR A 678 17.57 -13.50 11.56
CA THR A 678 16.79 -14.47 12.33
C THR A 678 16.70 -14.05 13.80
N ASN A 679 15.79 -13.13 14.10
CA ASN A 679 15.47 -12.68 15.46
C ASN A 679 14.00 -12.95 15.75
N ALA A 680 13.69 -13.86 16.68
CA ALA A 680 12.34 -14.10 17.20
C ALA A 680 11.23 -14.18 16.11
N GLY A 681 11.54 -14.81 14.98
CA GLY A 681 10.58 -14.95 13.85
C GLY A 681 10.68 -13.87 12.78
N GLY A 682 11.79 -13.11 12.71
CA GLY A 682 12.02 -12.06 11.73
C GLY A 682 11.71 -10.65 12.25
N SER A 683 12.40 -9.68 11.69
CA SER A 683 12.26 -8.26 12.07
C SER A 683 12.07 -7.37 10.85
N ARG A 684 10.92 -6.72 10.75
CA ARG A 684 10.63 -5.76 9.69
C ARG A 684 11.62 -4.59 9.69
N LEU A 685 12.04 -4.11 10.88
CA LEU A 685 12.99 -3.00 10.98
C LEU A 685 14.38 -3.42 10.50
N ASP A 686 14.81 -4.65 10.78
CA ASP A 686 16.06 -5.16 10.24
C ASP A 686 15.95 -5.44 8.74
N ALA A 687 14.82 -5.97 8.27
CA ALA A 687 14.52 -6.11 6.83
C ALA A 687 14.62 -4.77 6.10
N GLY A 688 14.05 -3.69 6.65
CA GLY A 688 14.17 -2.34 6.07
C GLY A 688 15.62 -1.89 5.88
N ARG A 689 16.51 -2.34 6.76
CA ARG A 689 17.94 -2.04 6.67
C ARG A 689 18.67 -2.97 5.70
N VAL A 690 18.51 -4.30 5.84
CA VAL A 690 19.30 -5.26 5.04
C VAL A 690 18.77 -5.41 3.61
N ASN A 691 17.48 -5.17 3.35
CA ASN A 691 16.89 -5.20 2.00
C ASN A 691 17.12 -3.89 1.21
N ALA A 692 17.85 -2.91 1.78
CA ALA A 692 18.25 -1.73 1.02
C ALA A 692 19.07 -2.15 -0.20
N ARG A 693 18.76 -1.58 -1.38
CA ARG A 693 19.33 -1.98 -2.68
C ARG A 693 20.85 -2.11 -2.66
N ASP A 694 21.53 -1.09 -2.16
CA ASP A 694 23.00 -1.08 -2.12
C ASP A 694 23.56 -2.19 -1.23
N TRP A 695 22.89 -2.48 -0.12
CA TRP A 695 23.29 -3.54 0.81
C TRP A 695 23.15 -4.94 0.20
N VAL A 696 22.03 -5.19 -0.47
CA VAL A 696 21.80 -6.45 -1.21
C VAL A 696 22.86 -6.62 -2.30
N LEU A 697 23.12 -5.57 -3.09
CA LEU A 697 24.12 -5.58 -4.16
C LEU A 697 25.54 -5.83 -3.62
N GLU A 698 25.93 -5.10 -2.56
CA GLU A 698 27.26 -5.22 -1.96
C GLU A 698 27.50 -6.65 -1.45
N ARG A 699 26.57 -7.20 -0.66
CA ARG A 699 26.69 -8.55 -0.13
C ARG A 699 26.64 -9.61 -1.22
N THR A 700 25.74 -9.48 -2.19
CA THR A 700 25.67 -10.43 -3.30
C THR A 700 26.98 -10.49 -4.07
N ARG A 701 27.55 -9.34 -4.46
CA ARG A 701 28.82 -9.26 -5.17
C ARG A 701 30.00 -9.79 -4.35
N ALA A 702 30.01 -9.52 -3.05
CA ALA A 702 31.02 -10.05 -2.14
C ALA A 702 30.96 -11.58 -2.07
N CYS A 703 29.76 -12.17 -1.91
CA CYS A 703 29.59 -13.61 -1.85
C CYS A 703 29.86 -14.28 -3.20
N GLU A 704 29.53 -13.68 -4.31
CA GLU A 704 29.91 -14.16 -5.66
C GLU A 704 31.43 -14.21 -5.84
N ALA A 705 32.12 -13.15 -5.41
CA ALA A 705 33.58 -13.09 -5.50
C ALA A 705 34.26 -14.12 -4.57
N GLU A 706 33.76 -14.33 -3.36
CA GLU A 706 34.28 -15.28 -2.40
C GLU A 706 34.04 -16.74 -2.82
N ARG A 707 32.83 -17.02 -3.35
CA ARG A 707 32.39 -18.38 -3.66
C ARG A 707 32.67 -18.78 -5.12
N GLY A 708 33.03 -17.84 -5.98
CA GLY A 708 33.34 -18.06 -7.41
C GLY A 708 32.15 -18.52 -8.25
N SER A 709 30.93 -18.26 -7.81
CA SER A 709 29.68 -18.65 -8.48
C SER A 709 28.66 -17.51 -8.39
N PRO A 710 27.84 -17.27 -9.44
CA PRO A 710 26.78 -16.27 -9.37
C PRO A 710 25.72 -16.68 -8.35
N VAL A 711 25.18 -15.69 -7.62
CA VAL A 711 24.05 -15.92 -6.72
C VAL A 711 22.79 -16.06 -7.56
N THR A 712 22.10 -17.19 -7.43
CA THR A 712 20.85 -17.50 -8.15
C THR A 712 19.63 -17.01 -7.37
N PHE A 713 19.55 -17.31 -6.07
CA PHE A 713 18.42 -16.99 -5.21
C PHE A 713 18.85 -16.05 -4.10
N ILE A 714 18.18 -14.90 -3.98
CA ILE A 714 18.40 -13.93 -2.90
C ILE A 714 17.19 -14.01 -1.99
N ALA A 715 17.31 -14.77 -0.88
CA ALA A 715 16.23 -14.99 0.05
C ALA A 715 16.17 -13.86 1.08
N VAL A 716 15.02 -13.20 1.16
CA VAL A 716 14.77 -12.09 2.09
C VAL A 716 13.47 -12.29 2.87
N ASP A 717 13.43 -11.75 4.09
CA ASP A 717 12.20 -11.48 4.80
C ASP A 717 11.58 -10.19 4.29
N TYR A 718 10.24 -10.08 4.35
CA TYR A 718 9.49 -8.88 3.95
C TYR A 718 9.91 -8.33 2.58
N THR A 719 9.68 -9.09 1.55
CA THR A 719 10.06 -8.77 0.15
C THR A 719 9.59 -7.41 -0.34
N THR A 720 8.52 -6.86 0.27
CA THR A 720 7.96 -5.53 -0.02
C THR A 720 8.59 -4.41 0.80
N VAL A 721 9.57 -4.71 1.66
CA VAL A 721 10.28 -3.75 2.49
C VAL A 721 11.68 -3.53 1.94
N GLY A 722 12.11 -2.30 1.77
CA GLY A 722 13.37 -1.95 1.10
C GLY A 722 13.25 -2.03 -0.43
N ASP A 723 14.38 -2.34 -1.12
CA ASP A 723 14.43 -2.43 -2.59
C ASP A 723 15.28 -3.63 -3.06
N ALA A 724 15.02 -4.81 -2.49
CA ALA A 724 15.69 -6.04 -2.91
C ALA A 724 15.39 -6.41 -4.36
N LEU A 725 14.16 -6.14 -4.86
CA LEU A 725 13.80 -6.34 -6.26
C LEU A 725 14.62 -5.45 -7.20
N GLY A 726 14.83 -4.19 -6.84
CA GLY A 726 15.68 -3.27 -7.60
C GLY A 726 17.12 -3.78 -7.70
N ALA A 727 17.66 -4.37 -6.62
CA ALA A 727 18.97 -5.02 -6.64
C ALA A 727 19.01 -6.23 -7.59
N VAL A 728 18.02 -7.11 -7.54
CA VAL A 728 17.89 -8.27 -8.44
C VAL A 728 17.82 -7.83 -9.90
N ASN A 729 17.03 -6.82 -10.21
CA ASN A 729 16.89 -6.28 -11.56
C ASN A 729 18.22 -5.69 -12.09
N GLU A 730 18.99 -4.99 -11.22
CA GLU A 730 20.32 -4.48 -11.58
C GLU A 730 21.32 -5.62 -11.84
N LEU A 731 21.33 -6.66 -11.01
CA LEU A 731 22.18 -7.84 -11.23
C LEU A 731 21.87 -8.51 -12.57
N ASN A 732 20.60 -8.74 -12.86
CA ASN A 732 20.14 -9.35 -14.11
C ASN A 732 20.49 -8.49 -15.33
N SER A 733 20.33 -7.18 -15.24
CA SER A 733 20.72 -6.26 -16.30
C SER A 733 22.24 -6.34 -16.58
N ALA A 734 23.05 -6.32 -15.52
CA ALA A 734 24.50 -6.39 -15.64
C ALA A 734 24.98 -7.77 -16.18
N ARG A 735 24.26 -8.85 -15.89
CA ARG A 735 24.57 -10.20 -16.38
C ARG A 735 24.21 -10.34 -17.87
N SER A 736 23.06 -9.84 -18.28
CA SER A 736 22.61 -9.86 -19.69
C SER A 736 23.41 -8.94 -20.63
N GLU A 737 24.27 -8.07 -20.11
CA GLU A 737 25.18 -7.23 -20.92
C GLU A 737 26.56 -7.83 -21.11
N ARG A 738 26.89 -8.95 -20.43
CA ARG A 738 28.20 -9.62 -20.52
C ARG A 738 28.26 -10.66 -21.63
N ASP A 739 27.13 -11.15 -22.07
CA ASP A 739 26.94 -12.07 -23.19
C ASP A 739 26.64 -11.32 -24.52
#